data_cdbea79beab9eb2e6d222f945197a4e6
#
_entry.id   cdbea79beab9eb2e6d222f945197a4e6
#
_cell.length_a   1.000
_cell.length_b   1.000
_cell.length_c   1.000
_cell.angle_alpha   90.00
_cell.angle_beta   90.00
_cell.angle_gamma   90.00
#
_symmetry.space_group_name_H-M   'P 1'
#
loop_
_entity.id
_entity.type
_entity.pdbx_description
1 polymer ?
#
loop_
_entity_poly.entity_id
_entity_poly.type
_entity_poly.pdbx_seq_one_letter_code
_entity_poly.pdbx_strand_id
1 'polypeptide(L)'
;MKKHLLIYLIIYSICSLAGQVRAQERFADRYNITYVTMNEGLPHNFIDDLYKDSRGFMWISTAGGGLSRYDGYEFVNYTPNNHQCKLKSNFIRNVCEDAFQRLWIVSEGGTDIIDLSTLKPIIPRDPKGILPKILELPATRIMKDTQGCIWLHCDNALHRIEFNDKGEVQILSTLSPVYLNGPDIALKDIDEDGKIWMGNNGEIRKVALSPQKRLITIPIADCLKFETGTYISDFLCKENEVWISSDRGLFRYNKSGNVIKRYEHDSGNSYSLSQNYLTSLAITSDKQLIVATLRGINIYNPMTDNFERIACDLPNGGTNLLNSNFINCILTDGEHIWFGTETGGINLLNPRQLSIRSYRHDKENPSSLSYNPVNAIYEDAYGTLWVGTVEGGLNRKERNSEDFTHYTREHGGLSHNSVSALTSDADNHLWIGTWGGGLNLLDLKAPRQIQEVISSQTSGGFPINFIGVLNYDPINKGIWIGANQGLYFYDPIKKEITAPLPDKIAENIHGCIGSIIDKEGKLWVGCLEGVYIIDLHSRSSKGEFQYRHLNYKLDDPSSRLIEKITCFYEGKDGTLWLGSNGYGIYQRKIDAQGKEQFISYSTAQGLPNNSVRGILEDNNGNLWISTKNGLSCYHQAENRFINYTIQDGLIDTQFYWNASCGSSHDLLYFGSVGGLVAIESNRPAASLPAAKVR
;
A
#
# COMPACT_ATOMS: atom_id res chain seq x y z
N MET A 1 8.07 26.04 47.82
CA MET A 1 8.85 25.15 46.91
C MET A 1 8.17 23.83 46.56
N LYS A 2 7.69 22.98 47.51
CA LYS A 2 7.08 21.67 47.17
C LYS A 2 5.79 21.74 46.34
N LYS A 3 4.94 22.77 46.51
CA LYS A 3 3.71 22.93 45.69
C LYS A 3 3.99 23.36 44.25
N HIS A 4 5.01 24.15 44.00
CA HIS A 4 5.38 24.54 42.61
C HIS A 4 6.05 23.40 41.85
N LEU A 5 6.85 22.55 42.57
CA LEU A 5 7.47 21.38 41.93
C LEU A 5 6.43 20.33 41.52
N LEU A 6 5.34 20.18 42.30
CA LEU A 6 4.25 19.25 41.96
C LEU A 6 3.46 19.74 40.75
N ILE A 7 3.20 21.04 40.61
CA ILE A 7 2.54 21.65 39.47
C ILE A 7 3.42 21.53 38.22
N TYR A 8 4.72 21.73 38.30
CA TYR A 8 5.66 21.51 37.19
C TYR A 8 5.72 20.03 36.75
N LEU A 9 5.70 19.08 37.69
CA LEU A 9 5.66 17.65 37.39
C LEU A 9 4.33 17.23 36.73
N ILE A 10 3.21 17.80 37.16
CA ILE A 10 1.90 17.54 36.53
C ILE A 10 1.82 18.17 35.13
N ILE A 11 2.32 19.39 34.94
CA ILE A 11 2.37 20.03 33.64
C ILE A 11 3.33 19.27 32.69
N TYR A 12 4.49 18.82 33.20
CA TYR A 12 5.44 18.00 32.42
C TYR A 12 4.87 16.63 32.08
N SER A 13 4.11 16.01 32.97
CA SER A 13 3.40 14.77 32.74
C SER A 13 2.25 14.95 31.71
N ILE A 14 1.51 16.06 31.75
CA ILE A 14 0.46 16.39 30.79
C ILE A 14 1.08 16.75 29.44
N CYS A 15 2.18 17.48 29.39
CA CYS A 15 2.90 17.77 28.15
C CYS A 15 3.57 16.52 27.55
N SER A 16 4.06 15.58 28.36
CA SER A 16 4.62 14.32 27.88
C SER A 16 3.52 13.35 27.38
N LEU A 17 2.32 13.39 27.96
CA LEU A 17 1.14 12.68 27.44
C LEU A 17 0.55 13.35 26.19
N ALA A 18 0.61 14.68 26.08
CA ALA A 18 0.18 15.39 24.87
C ALA A 18 1.15 15.20 23.68
N GLY A 19 2.44 14.90 23.95
CA GLY A 19 3.43 14.61 22.90
C GLY A 19 3.35 13.20 22.31
N GLN A 20 2.44 12.34 22.80
CA GLN A 20 2.23 10.98 22.28
C GLN A 20 0.84 10.77 21.63
N VAL A 21 0.07 11.80 21.38
CA VAL A 21 -1.06 11.67 20.44
C VAL A 21 -0.46 11.62 19.04
N ARG A 22 0.04 10.45 18.62
CA ARG A 22 0.15 10.13 17.21
C ARG A 22 -1.22 10.42 16.62
N ALA A 23 -1.30 11.30 15.63
CA ALA A 23 -2.51 11.47 14.84
C ALA A 23 -2.95 10.07 14.43
N GLN A 24 -4.15 9.65 14.84
CA GLN A 24 -4.66 8.33 14.51
C GLN A 24 -4.73 8.27 12.99
N GLU A 25 -3.92 7.39 12.38
CA GLU A 25 -3.89 7.19 10.92
C GLU A 25 -5.32 6.91 10.44
N ARG A 26 -5.78 7.67 9.44
CA ARG A 26 -7.13 7.48 8.88
C ARG A 26 -7.24 6.07 8.32
N PHE A 27 -8.43 5.49 8.41
CA PHE A 27 -8.67 4.15 7.84
C PHE A 27 -8.27 4.07 6.37
N ALA A 28 -8.61 5.07 5.59
CA ALA A 28 -8.28 5.16 4.17
C ALA A 28 -6.78 5.15 3.87
N ASP A 29 -5.96 5.69 4.76
CA ASP A 29 -4.50 5.77 4.57
C ASP A 29 -3.80 4.42 4.74
N ARG A 30 -4.51 3.43 5.30
CA ARG A 30 -4.00 2.05 5.52
C ARG A 30 -4.15 1.14 4.30
N TYR A 31 -4.90 1.57 3.28
CA TYR A 31 -5.26 0.72 2.14
C TYR A 31 -4.95 1.39 0.80
N ASN A 32 -4.54 0.56 -0.16
CA ASN A 32 -4.61 0.85 -1.58
C ASN A 32 -5.89 0.25 -2.15
N ILE A 33 -6.49 0.89 -3.15
CA ILE A 33 -7.69 0.40 -3.77
C ILE A 33 -7.44 -0.10 -5.19
N THR A 34 -8.02 -1.26 -5.50
CA THR A 34 -8.08 -1.83 -6.85
C THR A 34 -9.54 -1.92 -7.26
N TYR A 35 -9.86 -1.45 -8.46
CA TYR A 35 -11.20 -1.58 -9.03
C TYR A 35 -11.23 -2.77 -9.96
N VAL A 36 -12.24 -3.64 -9.80
CA VAL A 36 -12.47 -4.79 -10.65
C VAL A 36 -13.86 -4.65 -11.29
N THR A 37 -13.88 -4.47 -12.60
CA THR A 37 -15.09 -4.18 -13.37
C THR A 37 -15.24 -5.17 -14.54
N MET A 38 -16.18 -4.93 -15.42
CA MET A 38 -16.31 -5.70 -16.65
C MET A 38 -15.08 -5.60 -17.55
N ASN A 39 -14.28 -4.53 -17.43
CA ASN A 39 -13.04 -4.39 -18.19
C ASN A 39 -11.96 -5.39 -17.73
N GLU A 40 -11.97 -5.78 -16.46
CA GLU A 40 -11.06 -6.76 -15.88
C GLU A 40 -11.58 -8.19 -15.96
N GLY A 41 -12.79 -8.40 -16.51
CA GLY A 41 -13.34 -9.74 -16.77
C GLY A 41 -14.57 -10.13 -15.95
N LEU A 42 -15.13 -9.24 -15.12
CA LEU A 42 -16.42 -9.48 -14.48
C LEU A 42 -17.53 -9.58 -15.54
N PRO A 43 -18.51 -10.47 -15.35
CA PRO A 43 -19.62 -10.60 -16.30
C PRO A 43 -20.65 -9.46 -16.18
N HIS A 44 -20.69 -8.77 -15.04
CA HIS A 44 -21.57 -7.64 -14.75
C HIS A 44 -21.04 -6.81 -13.59
N ASN A 45 -21.29 -5.49 -13.59
CA ASN A 45 -20.82 -4.59 -12.52
C ASN A 45 -21.76 -4.55 -11.29
N PHE A 46 -22.96 -5.07 -11.38
CA PHE A 46 -23.87 -5.18 -10.25
C PHE A 46 -23.52 -6.43 -9.43
N ILE A 47 -22.93 -6.24 -8.26
CA ILE A 47 -22.51 -7.32 -7.37
C ILE A 47 -23.52 -7.46 -6.23
N ASP A 48 -24.17 -8.62 -6.14
CA ASP A 48 -25.13 -8.93 -5.07
C ASP A 48 -24.42 -9.47 -3.82
N ASP A 49 -23.45 -10.39 -4.00
CA ASP A 49 -22.77 -11.04 -2.89
C ASP A 49 -21.36 -11.48 -3.26
N LEU A 50 -20.51 -11.62 -2.24
CA LEU A 50 -19.11 -12.06 -2.31
C LEU A 50 -18.89 -13.20 -1.34
N TYR A 51 -18.28 -14.29 -1.78
CA TYR A 51 -18.01 -15.46 -0.96
C TYR A 51 -16.65 -16.06 -1.29
N LYS A 52 -15.84 -16.37 -0.26
CA LYS A 52 -14.58 -17.09 -0.41
C LYS A 52 -14.76 -18.55 0.01
N ASP A 53 -14.46 -19.48 -0.91
CA ASP A 53 -14.55 -20.90 -0.62
C ASP A 53 -13.34 -21.43 0.18
N SER A 54 -13.42 -22.65 0.70
CA SER A 54 -12.37 -23.28 1.48
C SER A 54 -11.08 -23.54 0.70
N ARG A 55 -11.11 -23.46 -0.62
CA ARG A 55 -9.97 -23.61 -1.53
C ARG A 55 -9.28 -22.28 -1.83
N GLY A 56 -9.91 -21.16 -1.41
CA GLY A 56 -9.38 -19.81 -1.58
C GLY A 56 -9.88 -19.06 -2.80
N PHE A 57 -10.80 -19.65 -3.61
CA PHE A 57 -11.42 -18.95 -4.73
C PHE A 57 -12.48 -17.97 -4.26
N MET A 58 -12.50 -16.80 -4.89
CA MET A 58 -13.54 -15.81 -4.66
C MET A 58 -14.71 -16.06 -5.62
N TRP A 59 -15.91 -16.25 -5.07
CA TRP A 59 -17.16 -16.39 -5.79
C TRP A 59 -17.92 -15.08 -5.74
N ILE A 60 -18.36 -14.60 -6.90
CA ILE A 60 -18.95 -13.28 -7.08
C ILE A 60 -20.33 -13.47 -7.70
N SER A 61 -21.34 -13.17 -6.90
CA SER A 61 -22.75 -13.21 -7.32
C SER A 61 -23.12 -11.91 -8.00
N THR A 62 -23.70 -11.99 -9.22
CA THR A 62 -24.05 -10.81 -9.98
C THR A 62 -25.53 -10.78 -10.35
N ALA A 63 -26.10 -9.57 -10.44
CA ALA A 63 -27.47 -9.36 -10.92
C ALA A 63 -27.47 -9.25 -12.47
N GLY A 64 -27.59 -10.38 -13.14
CA GLY A 64 -27.71 -10.44 -14.61
C GLY A 64 -26.54 -11.05 -15.37
N GLY A 65 -25.34 -11.16 -14.76
CA GLY A 65 -24.15 -11.77 -15.35
C GLY A 65 -23.91 -13.23 -14.94
N GLY A 66 -24.71 -13.78 -14.02
CA GLY A 66 -24.49 -15.12 -13.46
C GLY A 66 -23.54 -15.11 -12.27
N LEU A 67 -22.82 -16.21 -12.09
CA LEU A 67 -21.83 -16.42 -11.03
C LEU A 67 -20.42 -16.39 -11.62
N SER A 68 -19.52 -15.66 -10.99
CA SER A 68 -18.11 -15.59 -11.39
C SER A 68 -17.21 -16.18 -10.31
N ARG A 69 -16.21 -16.98 -10.74
CA ARG A 69 -15.14 -17.47 -9.85
C ARG A 69 -13.84 -16.79 -10.21
N TYR A 70 -13.17 -16.23 -9.24
CA TYR A 70 -11.89 -15.54 -9.38
C TYR A 70 -10.80 -16.24 -8.57
N ASP A 71 -9.66 -16.50 -9.18
CA ASP A 71 -8.51 -17.20 -8.57
C ASP A 71 -7.37 -16.28 -8.12
N GLY A 72 -7.55 -14.97 -8.28
CA GLY A 72 -6.52 -13.94 -8.09
C GLY A 72 -5.96 -13.38 -9.38
N TYR A 73 -6.20 -14.04 -10.54
CA TYR A 73 -5.70 -13.67 -11.86
C TYR A 73 -6.77 -13.62 -12.93
N GLU A 74 -7.62 -14.66 -13.00
CA GLU A 74 -8.61 -14.84 -14.08
C GLU A 74 -10.01 -15.07 -13.52
N PHE A 75 -11.01 -14.66 -14.31
CA PHE A 75 -12.42 -14.88 -14.05
C PHE A 75 -12.96 -16.03 -14.89
N VAL A 76 -13.66 -16.96 -14.24
CA VAL A 76 -14.44 -18.01 -14.90
C VAL A 76 -15.92 -17.75 -14.61
N ASN A 77 -16.70 -17.48 -15.67
CA ASN A 77 -18.10 -17.07 -15.56
C ASN A 77 -19.04 -18.24 -15.83
N TYR A 78 -20.03 -18.44 -14.95
CA TYR A 78 -21.06 -19.49 -15.03
C TYR A 78 -22.42 -18.83 -15.25
N THR A 79 -23.13 -19.31 -16.30
CA THR A 79 -24.42 -18.78 -16.72
C THR A 79 -25.37 -19.93 -17.12
N PRO A 80 -26.66 -19.68 -17.36
CA PRO A 80 -27.59 -20.70 -17.90
C PRO A 80 -27.14 -21.30 -19.25
N ASN A 81 -26.29 -20.59 -19.99
CA ASN A 81 -25.79 -21.06 -21.31
C ASN A 81 -24.42 -21.77 -21.19
N ASN A 82 -23.88 -21.95 -20.01
CA ASN A 82 -22.61 -22.65 -19.82
C ASN A 82 -22.76 -24.15 -20.04
N HIS A 83 -21.92 -24.74 -20.91
CA HIS A 83 -22.00 -26.16 -21.25
C HIS A 83 -21.53 -27.11 -20.14
N GLN A 84 -20.63 -26.67 -19.25
CA GLN A 84 -20.07 -27.53 -18.19
C GLN A 84 -20.86 -27.43 -16.88
N CYS A 85 -21.35 -26.25 -16.55
CA CYS A 85 -22.13 -26.00 -15.36
C CYS A 85 -23.25 -25.01 -15.69
N LYS A 86 -24.41 -25.53 -16.03
CA LYS A 86 -25.58 -24.74 -16.39
C LYS A 86 -26.32 -24.30 -15.13
N LEU A 87 -26.38 -23.00 -14.90
CA LEU A 87 -27.15 -22.42 -13.79
C LEU A 87 -28.62 -22.23 -14.18
N LYS A 88 -29.49 -22.16 -13.18
CA LYS A 88 -30.94 -21.91 -13.36
C LYS A 88 -31.22 -20.44 -13.74
N SER A 89 -30.37 -19.49 -13.34
CA SER A 89 -30.56 -18.06 -13.57
C SER A 89 -29.24 -17.31 -13.73
N ASN A 90 -29.29 -16.13 -14.36
CA ASN A 90 -28.19 -15.15 -14.35
C ASN A 90 -28.26 -14.19 -13.14
N PHE A 91 -29.35 -14.21 -12.40
CA PHE A 91 -29.56 -13.36 -11.21
C PHE A 91 -29.23 -14.17 -9.96
N ILE A 92 -27.96 -14.12 -9.55
CA ILE A 92 -27.46 -14.88 -8.38
C ILE A 92 -27.52 -13.97 -7.16
N ARG A 93 -28.21 -14.42 -6.12
CA ARG A 93 -28.42 -13.63 -4.89
C ARG A 93 -27.32 -13.89 -3.86
N ASN A 94 -26.97 -15.16 -3.65
CA ASN A 94 -26.10 -15.53 -2.55
C ASN A 94 -25.52 -16.91 -2.78
N VAL A 95 -24.31 -17.20 -2.27
CA VAL A 95 -23.68 -18.51 -2.34
C VAL A 95 -23.12 -18.93 -0.99
N CYS A 96 -23.05 -20.25 -0.76
CA CYS A 96 -22.49 -20.78 0.47
C CYS A 96 -21.90 -22.18 0.22
N GLU A 97 -20.73 -22.47 0.77
CA GLU A 97 -20.11 -23.80 0.76
C GLU A 97 -20.56 -24.62 1.97
N ASP A 98 -20.99 -25.87 1.74
CA ASP A 98 -21.26 -26.81 2.83
C ASP A 98 -20.00 -27.54 3.34
N ALA A 99 -20.16 -28.41 4.34
CA ALA A 99 -19.06 -29.17 4.93
C ALA A 99 -18.46 -30.26 4.00
N PHE A 100 -19.09 -30.51 2.84
CA PHE A 100 -18.70 -31.54 1.87
C PHE A 100 -18.12 -30.94 0.59
N GLN A 101 -17.64 -29.68 0.62
CA GLN A 101 -17.09 -28.96 -0.50
C GLN A 101 -18.08 -28.85 -1.69
N ARG A 102 -19.37 -28.63 -1.39
CA ARG A 102 -20.39 -28.33 -2.37
C ARG A 102 -20.81 -26.88 -2.25
N LEU A 103 -20.77 -26.14 -3.35
CA LEU A 103 -21.22 -24.75 -3.39
C LEU A 103 -22.72 -24.72 -3.74
N TRP A 104 -23.49 -24.16 -2.85
CA TRP A 104 -24.90 -23.90 -3.02
C TRP A 104 -25.09 -22.49 -3.59
N ILE A 105 -25.85 -22.37 -4.67
CA ILE A 105 -26.00 -21.15 -5.46
C ILE A 105 -27.48 -20.79 -5.50
N VAL A 106 -27.83 -19.70 -4.84
CA VAL A 106 -29.23 -19.23 -4.69
C VAL A 106 -29.56 -18.20 -5.75
N SER A 107 -30.67 -18.41 -6.43
CA SER A 107 -31.16 -17.53 -7.50
C SER A 107 -32.69 -17.44 -7.51
N GLU A 108 -33.21 -16.50 -8.29
CA GLU A 108 -34.66 -16.41 -8.52
C GLU A 108 -35.24 -17.63 -9.24
N GLY A 109 -34.42 -18.38 -9.98
CA GLY A 109 -34.80 -19.62 -10.66
C GLY A 109 -34.75 -20.86 -9.76
N GLY A 110 -34.34 -20.71 -8.50
CA GLY A 110 -34.15 -21.81 -7.54
C GLY A 110 -32.72 -21.92 -7.04
N THR A 111 -32.36 -23.07 -6.48
CA THR A 111 -31.01 -23.31 -5.94
C THR A 111 -30.28 -24.34 -6.81
N ASP A 112 -29.07 -24.01 -7.27
CA ASP A 112 -28.13 -24.94 -7.88
C ASP A 112 -27.09 -25.38 -6.85
N ILE A 113 -26.53 -26.60 -7.01
CA ILE A 113 -25.46 -27.10 -6.17
C ILE A 113 -24.37 -27.66 -7.08
N ILE A 114 -23.13 -27.25 -6.86
CA ILE A 114 -21.96 -27.76 -7.62
C ILE A 114 -20.95 -28.37 -6.65
N ASP A 115 -20.32 -29.44 -7.06
CA ASP A 115 -19.16 -30.02 -6.40
C ASP A 115 -17.92 -29.19 -6.72
N LEU A 116 -17.26 -28.64 -5.72
CA LEU A 116 -16.13 -27.73 -5.91
C LEU A 116 -14.89 -28.42 -6.51
N SER A 117 -14.74 -29.74 -6.34
CA SER A 117 -13.60 -30.48 -6.90
C SER A 117 -13.72 -30.72 -8.39
N THR A 118 -14.93 -31.00 -8.87
CA THR A 118 -15.23 -31.34 -10.26
C THR A 118 -15.88 -30.22 -11.04
N LEU A 119 -16.41 -29.20 -10.35
CA LEU A 119 -17.22 -28.09 -10.88
C LEU A 119 -18.46 -28.56 -11.64
N LYS A 120 -18.99 -29.75 -11.31
CA LYS A 120 -20.19 -30.32 -11.92
C LYS A 120 -21.40 -30.17 -11.00
N PRO A 121 -22.60 -30.02 -11.58
CA PRO A 121 -23.84 -30.04 -10.81
C PRO A 121 -23.99 -31.36 -10.01
N ILE A 122 -24.44 -31.24 -8.77
CA ILE A 122 -24.70 -32.36 -7.88
C ILE A 122 -25.94 -32.08 -7.04
N ILE A 123 -26.72 -33.10 -6.74
CA ILE A 123 -27.81 -33.02 -5.77
C ILE A 123 -27.49 -34.02 -4.65
N PRO A 124 -27.36 -33.59 -3.38
CA PRO A 124 -27.18 -34.50 -2.27
C PRO A 124 -28.30 -35.54 -2.19
N ARG A 125 -27.96 -36.78 -1.97
CA ARG A 125 -28.96 -37.84 -1.81
C ARG A 125 -29.89 -37.52 -0.64
N ASP A 126 -31.18 -37.46 -0.90
CA ASP A 126 -32.24 -37.28 0.07
C ASP A 126 -33.16 -38.51 0.04
N PRO A 127 -33.11 -39.40 1.07
CA PRO A 127 -33.95 -40.58 1.12
C PRO A 127 -35.47 -40.29 1.13
N LYS A 128 -35.86 -39.07 1.51
CA LYS A 128 -37.26 -38.62 1.55
C LYS A 128 -37.72 -37.91 0.27
N GLY A 129 -36.79 -37.58 -0.58
CA GLY A 129 -37.07 -36.87 -1.86
C GLY A 129 -37.68 -35.47 -1.71
N ILE A 130 -37.42 -34.80 -0.59
CA ILE A 130 -37.97 -33.49 -0.26
C ILE A 130 -37.03 -32.38 -0.82
N LEU A 131 -35.71 -32.56 -0.66
CA LEU A 131 -34.70 -31.60 -1.07
C LEU A 131 -34.81 -31.24 -2.57
N PRO A 132 -34.92 -32.18 -3.51
CA PRO A 132 -35.03 -31.84 -4.94
C PRO A 132 -36.20 -30.90 -5.24
N LYS A 133 -37.33 -31.02 -4.51
CA LYS A 133 -38.48 -30.14 -4.69
C LYS A 133 -38.23 -28.71 -4.17
N ILE A 134 -37.51 -28.60 -3.05
CA ILE A 134 -37.13 -27.32 -2.46
C ILE A 134 -36.16 -26.57 -3.35
N LEU A 135 -35.21 -27.28 -3.99
CA LEU A 135 -34.22 -26.68 -4.90
C LEU A 135 -34.84 -26.04 -6.17
N GLU A 136 -36.08 -26.41 -6.52
CA GLU A 136 -36.79 -25.82 -7.65
C GLU A 136 -37.57 -24.53 -7.27
N LEU A 137 -37.69 -24.22 -5.98
CA LEU A 137 -38.39 -23.03 -5.51
C LEU A 137 -37.51 -21.78 -5.57
N PRO A 138 -38.08 -20.61 -5.89
CA PRO A 138 -37.34 -19.35 -5.81
C PRO A 138 -36.72 -19.16 -4.43
N ALA A 139 -35.42 -18.92 -4.41
CA ALA A 139 -34.68 -18.80 -3.17
C ALA A 139 -34.02 -17.42 -3.05
N THR A 140 -33.91 -16.92 -1.82
CA THR A 140 -33.42 -15.55 -1.57
C THR A 140 -32.16 -15.52 -0.73
N ARG A 141 -31.97 -16.44 0.23
CA ARG A 141 -30.84 -16.44 1.15
C ARG A 141 -30.38 -17.86 1.51
N ILE A 142 -29.07 -18.00 1.69
CA ILE A 142 -28.46 -19.23 2.20
C ILE A 142 -27.33 -18.89 3.17
N MET A 143 -27.15 -19.72 4.19
CA MET A 143 -26.00 -19.67 5.10
C MET A 143 -25.68 -21.04 5.68
N LYS A 144 -24.47 -21.19 6.21
CA LYS A 144 -24.01 -22.37 6.93
C LYS A 144 -23.87 -22.03 8.42
N ASP A 145 -24.40 -22.88 9.29
CA ASP A 145 -24.21 -22.71 10.72
C ASP A 145 -22.87 -23.31 11.21
N THR A 146 -22.54 -23.05 12.48
CA THR A 146 -21.32 -23.54 13.13
C THR A 146 -21.26 -25.08 13.24
N GLN A 147 -22.39 -25.75 13.08
CA GLN A 147 -22.51 -27.22 13.06
C GLN A 147 -22.36 -27.78 11.64
N GLY A 148 -22.19 -26.94 10.63
CA GLY A 148 -22.07 -27.35 9.22
C GLY A 148 -23.40 -27.58 8.52
N CYS A 149 -24.55 -27.25 9.14
CA CYS A 149 -25.86 -27.36 8.52
C CYS A 149 -26.12 -26.17 7.59
N ILE A 150 -26.84 -26.45 6.50
CA ILE A 150 -27.27 -25.42 5.56
C ILE A 150 -28.65 -24.89 5.96
N TRP A 151 -28.75 -23.57 5.97
CA TRP A 151 -30.02 -22.86 6.17
C TRP A 151 -30.37 -22.16 4.86
N LEU A 152 -31.52 -22.53 4.28
CA LEU A 152 -32.01 -22.03 3.01
C LEU A 152 -33.40 -21.39 3.20
N HIS A 153 -33.50 -20.14 2.77
CA HIS A 153 -34.79 -19.44 2.69
C HIS A 153 -35.31 -19.49 1.25
N CYS A 154 -36.44 -20.15 1.05
CA CYS A 154 -37.13 -20.21 -0.22
C CYS A 154 -38.63 -20.31 -0.02
N ASP A 155 -39.42 -19.72 -0.93
CA ASP A 155 -40.89 -19.75 -0.95
C ASP A 155 -41.53 -19.47 0.42
N ASN A 156 -41.10 -18.38 1.12
CA ASN A 156 -41.56 -18.01 2.46
C ASN A 156 -41.37 -19.08 3.57
N ALA A 157 -40.45 -20.01 3.36
CA ALA A 157 -40.09 -21.00 4.34
C ALA A 157 -38.57 -21.00 4.60
N LEU A 158 -38.21 -21.27 5.85
CA LEU A 158 -36.83 -21.46 6.25
C LEU A 158 -36.57 -22.95 6.45
N HIS A 159 -35.62 -23.51 5.73
CA HIS A 159 -35.22 -24.91 5.79
C HIS A 159 -33.85 -25.03 6.44
N ARG A 160 -33.71 -25.93 7.43
CA ARG A 160 -32.43 -26.36 7.97
C ARG A 160 -32.12 -27.78 7.50
N ILE A 161 -31.01 -27.96 6.83
CA ILE A 161 -30.58 -29.21 6.21
C ILE A 161 -29.34 -29.72 6.94
N GLU A 162 -29.46 -30.88 7.57
CA GLU A 162 -28.39 -31.55 8.28
C GLU A 162 -27.96 -32.80 7.47
N PHE A 163 -26.65 -33.01 7.35
CA PHE A 163 -26.07 -34.11 6.59
C PHE A 163 -25.44 -35.17 7.49
N ASN A 164 -25.45 -36.41 7.03
CA ASN A 164 -24.67 -37.50 7.66
C ASN A 164 -23.20 -37.43 7.19
N ASP A 165 -22.35 -38.32 7.73
CA ASP A 165 -20.93 -38.41 7.42
C ASP A 165 -20.61 -38.67 5.94
N LYS A 166 -21.61 -39.17 5.14
CA LYS A 166 -21.50 -39.39 3.71
C LYS A 166 -21.98 -38.21 2.87
N GLY A 167 -22.41 -37.11 3.51
CA GLY A 167 -22.96 -35.95 2.83
C GLY A 167 -24.38 -36.16 2.29
N GLU A 168 -25.12 -37.17 2.74
CA GLU A 168 -26.52 -37.39 2.42
C GLU A 168 -27.40 -36.61 3.41
N VAL A 169 -28.59 -36.17 2.98
CA VAL A 169 -29.56 -35.49 3.84
C VAL A 169 -30.01 -36.42 4.95
N GLN A 170 -29.71 -36.08 6.20
CA GLN A 170 -30.11 -36.83 7.39
C GLN A 170 -31.40 -36.28 7.98
N ILE A 171 -31.43 -34.96 8.20
CA ILE A 171 -32.59 -34.28 8.76
C ILE A 171 -32.85 -33.02 7.92
N LEU A 172 -34.10 -32.82 7.53
CA LEU A 172 -34.58 -31.61 6.92
C LEU A 172 -35.73 -31.08 7.77
N SER A 173 -35.51 -29.95 8.42
CA SER A 173 -36.49 -29.27 9.27
C SER A 173 -36.96 -28.00 8.58
N THR A 174 -38.27 -27.75 8.58
CA THR A 174 -38.88 -26.60 7.94
C THR A 174 -39.65 -25.75 8.94
N LEU A 175 -39.46 -24.45 8.89
CA LEU A 175 -40.29 -23.45 9.55
C LEU A 175 -41.09 -22.76 8.47
N SER A 176 -42.44 -22.95 8.46
CA SER A 176 -43.35 -22.36 7.48
C SER A 176 -44.71 -22.10 8.12
N PRO A 177 -45.39 -21.01 7.77
CA PRO A 177 -44.83 -19.88 7.04
C PRO A 177 -43.87 -19.10 7.94
N VAL A 178 -42.79 -18.59 7.37
CA VAL A 178 -42.00 -17.57 8.03
C VAL A 178 -42.78 -16.26 7.90
N TYR A 179 -43.59 -15.93 8.92
CA TYR A 179 -44.41 -14.73 8.96
C TYR A 179 -43.54 -13.46 9.09
N LEU A 180 -42.75 -13.20 8.07
CA LEU A 180 -42.06 -11.95 7.85
C LEU A 180 -42.65 -11.42 6.54
N ASN A 181 -43.45 -10.41 6.60
CA ASN A 181 -44.17 -9.84 5.46
C ASN A 181 -43.21 -9.22 4.45
N GLY A 182 -42.72 -9.99 3.44
CA GLY A 182 -41.93 -9.51 2.34
C GLY A 182 -40.94 -10.55 1.81
N PRO A 183 -40.49 -10.42 0.56
CA PRO A 183 -39.61 -11.41 -0.08
C PRO A 183 -38.16 -11.37 0.40
N ASP A 184 -37.72 -10.24 0.94
CA ASP A 184 -36.33 -10.05 1.32
C ASP A 184 -36.15 -10.18 2.84
N ILE A 185 -35.59 -11.32 3.25
CA ILE A 185 -35.26 -11.58 4.65
C ILE A 185 -33.77 -11.37 4.86
N ALA A 186 -33.39 -10.54 5.84
CA ALA A 186 -32.04 -10.55 6.37
C ALA A 186 -31.85 -11.83 7.17
N LEU A 187 -30.95 -12.67 6.72
CA LEU A 187 -30.56 -13.93 7.35
C LEU A 187 -29.05 -14.00 7.27
N LYS A 188 -28.31 -13.60 8.29
CA LYS A 188 -26.88 -13.52 8.14
C LYS A 188 -26.03 -13.96 9.31
N ASP A 189 -26.49 -13.95 10.53
CA ASP A 189 -25.56 -14.25 11.61
C ASP A 189 -26.11 -15.20 12.67
N ILE A 190 -25.20 -15.99 13.24
CA ILE A 190 -25.45 -16.94 14.31
C ILE A 190 -24.82 -16.39 15.57
N ASP A 191 -25.62 -16.23 16.63
CA ASP A 191 -25.08 -15.83 17.91
C ASP A 191 -24.30 -16.98 18.58
N GLU A 192 -23.58 -16.67 19.65
CA GLU A 192 -22.76 -17.64 20.40
C GLU A 192 -23.57 -18.82 20.94
N ASP A 193 -24.90 -18.66 21.12
CA ASP A 193 -25.83 -19.71 21.53
C ASP A 193 -26.28 -20.58 20.35
N GLY A 194 -25.80 -20.35 19.13
CA GLY A 194 -26.20 -21.07 17.91
C GLY A 194 -27.59 -20.72 17.41
N LYS A 195 -28.14 -19.54 17.77
CA LYS A 195 -29.43 -19.06 17.31
C LYS A 195 -29.24 -18.12 16.12
N ILE A 196 -30.09 -18.27 15.13
CA ILE A 196 -30.06 -17.43 13.91
C ILE A 196 -30.91 -16.20 14.13
N TRP A 197 -30.34 -15.04 13.78
CA TRP A 197 -31.07 -13.79 13.73
C TRP A 197 -31.66 -13.60 12.34
N MET A 198 -32.95 -13.26 12.32
CA MET A 198 -33.67 -12.98 11.08
C MET A 198 -34.57 -11.76 11.27
N GLY A 199 -34.70 -10.95 10.24
CA GLY A 199 -35.50 -9.75 10.28
C GLY A 199 -36.04 -9.34 8.92
N ASN A 200 -37.24 -8.78 8.93
CA ASN A 200 -37.86 -8.11 7.79
C ASN A 200 -39.03 -7.26 8.27
N ASN A 201 -39.38 -6.21 7.52
CA ASN A 201 -40.56 -5.37 7.67
C ASN A 201 -40.79 -4.87 9.13
N GLY A 202 -39.67 -4.53 9.82
CA GLY A 202 -39.72 -4.05 11.20
C GLY A 202 -39.86 -5.15 12.27
N GLU A 203 -39.92 -6.41 11.89
CA GLU A 203 -39.91 -7.55 12.80
C GLU A 203 -38.55 -8.24 12.85
N ILE A 204 -38.08 -8.53 14.04
CA ILE A 204 -36.87 -9.32 14.28
C ILE A 204 -37.21 -10.53 15.13
N ARG A 205 -36.71 -11.68 14.75
CA ARG A 205 -36.88 -12.96 15.45
C ARG A 205 -35.57 -13.71 15.53
N LYS A 206 -35.46 -14.56 16.57
CA LYS A 206 -34.44 -15.60 16.64
C LYS A 206 -35.03 -16.93 16.27
N VAL A 207 -34.29 -17.75 15.56
CA VAL A 207 -34.68 -19.13 15.24
C VAL A 207 -33.70 -20.07 15.91
N ALA A 208 -34.24 -21.12 16.54
CA ALA A 208 -33.47 -22.16 17.18
C ALA A 208 -34.13 -23.55 16.98
N LEU A 209 -33.39 -24.60 17.29
CA LEU A 209 -33.94 -25.95 17.42
C LEU A 209 -34.52 -26.17 18.82
N SER A 210 -35.75 -26.63 18.87
CA SER A 210 -36.30 -27.15 20.11
C SER A 210 -35.63 -28.49 20.54
N PRO A 211 -35.77 -28.94 21.77
CA PRO A 211 -35.30 -30.28 22.20
C PRO A 211 -35.83 -31.41 21.31
N GLN A 212 -37.00 -31.23 20.69
CA GLN A 212 -37.62 -32.21 19.79
C GLN A 212 -37.13 -32.05 18.33
N LYS A 213 -36.04 -31.30 18.09
CA LYS A 213 -35.44 -31.03 16.78
C LYS A 213 -36.42 -30.33 15.79
N ARG A 214 -37.36 -29.55 16.28
CA ARG A 214 -38.24 -28.69 15.46
C ARG A 214 -37.71 -27.28 15.48
N LEU A 215 -37.81 -26.59 14.34
CA LEU A 215 -37.51 -25.14 14.28
C LEU A 215 -38.59 -24.36 15.02
N ILE A 216 -38.16 -23.49 15.91
CA ILE A 216 -39.02 -22.60 16.67
C ILE A 216 -38.51 -21.18 16.57
N THR A 217 -39.42 -20.23 16.58
CA THR A 217 -39.12 -18.79 16.73
C THR A 217 -39.06 -18.43 18.19
N ILE A 218 -38.03 -17.70 18.58
CA ILE A 218 -37.87 -17.15 19.92
C ILE A 218 -38.19 -15.65 19.82
N PRO A 219 -39.17 -15.14 20.59
CA PRO A 219 -39.45 -13.71 20.64
C PRO A 219 -38.19 -12.98 21.15
N ILE A 220 -37.91 -11.84 20.56
CA ILE A 220 -36.94 -10.89 21.09
C ILE A 220 -37.72 -9.92 21.96
N ALA A 221 -37.09 -9.42 23.03
CA ALA A 221 -37.75 -8.50 23.96
C ALA A 221 -38.44 -7.33 23.26
N ASP A 222 -39.58 -6.88 23.77
CA ASP A 222 -40.44 -5.86 23.20
C ASP A 222 -39.77 -4.50 22.89
N CYS A 223 -38.57 -4.28 23.39
CA CYS A 223 -37.80 -3.07 23.15
C CYS A 223 -37.19 -2.97 21.73
N LEU A 224 -37.22 -4.03 20.91
CA LEU A 224 -36.79 -4.05 19.51
C LEU A 224 -37.99 -4.03 18.53
N LYS A 225 -39.00 -3.25 18.83
CA LYS A 225 -40.06 -2.96 17.86
C LYS A 225 -39.61 -1.82 16.96
N PHE A 226 -39.34 -2.16 15.72
CA PHE A 226 -39.13 -1.18 14.67
C PHE A 226 -40.50 -0.72 14.15
N GLU A 227 -40.52 0.45 13.54
CA GLU A 227 -41.74 0.90 12.82
C GLU A 227 -42.09 -0.10 11.72
N THR A 228 -43.35 -0.39 11.53
CA THR A 228 -43.83 -1.24 10.43
C THR A 228 -43.32 -0.68 9.09
N GLY A 229 -42.79 -1.53 8.24
CA GLY A 229 -42.17 -1.14 6.97
C GLY A 229 -40.69 -0.84 7.06
N THR A 230 -40.04 -0.95 8.22
CA THR A 230 -38.60 -0.84 8.32
C THR A 230 -37.91 -2.04 7.65
N TYR A 231 -37.11 -1.77 6.65
CA TYR A 231 -36.29 -2.79 5.99
C TYR A 231 -35.02 -3.10 6.81
N ILE A 232 -34.87 -4.34 7.25
CA ILE A 232 -33.67 -4.84 7.94
C ILE A 232 -32.77 -5.46 6.88
N SER A 233 -31.55 -4.94 6.73
CA SER A 233 -30.62 -5.38 5.69
C SER A 233 -29.59 -6.41 6.18
N ASP A 234 -29.11 -6.24 7.41
CA ASP A 234 -28.02 -7.09 7.92
C ASP A 234 -27.97 -7.17 9.46
N PHE A 235 -27.33 -8.23 9.95
CA PHE A 235 -27.02 -8.44 11.38
C PHE A 235 -25.54 -8.72 11.54
N LEU A 236 -24.97 -8.27 12.65
CA LEU A 236 -23.62 -8.60 13.06
C LEU A 236 -23.59 -8.86 14.57
N CYS A 237 -23.35 -10.12 14.94
CA CYS A 237 -23.24 -10.52 16.34
C CYS A 237 -21.76 -10.43 16.78
N LYS A 238 -21.50 -9.65 17.83
CA LYS A 238 -20.16 -9.49 18.40
C LYS A 238 -20.24 -9.57 19.92
N GLU A 239 -19.66 -10.60 20.51
CA GLU A 239 -19.65 -10.77 21.96
C GLU A 239 -21.08 -10.65 22.57
N ASN A 240 -21.30 -9.66 23.44
CA ASN A 240 -22.59 -9.37 24.04
C ASN A 240 -23.46 -8.38 23.27
N GLU A 241 -23.07 -8.00 22.07
CA GLU A 241 -23.74 -6.98 21.27
C GLU A 241 -24.20 -7.52 19.93
N VAL A 242 -25.27 -6.96 19.41
CA VAL A 242 -25.74 -7.17 18.05
C VAL A 242 -25.90 -5.82 17.38
N TRP A 243 -25.29 -5.65 16.23
CA TRP A 243 -25.48 -4.51 15.36
C TRP A 243 -26.49 -4.87 14.29
N ILE A 244 -27.47 -4.00 14.08
CA ILE A 244 -28.58 -4.23 13.16
C ILE A 244 -28.63 -3.08 12.20
N SER A 245 -28.45 -3.34 10.92
CA SER A 245 -28.56 -2.36 9.85
C SER A 245 -29.96 -2.34 9.26
N SER A 246 -30.43 -1.15 8.91
CA SER A 246 -31.75 -0.94 8.33
C SER A 246 -31.79 0.25 7.36
N ASP A 247 -32.94 0.50 6.75
CA ASP A 247 -33.25 1.73 5.99
C ASP A 247 -33.49 2.96 6.88
N ARG A 248 -33.49 2.77 8.21
CA ARG A 248 -33.73 3.81 9.24
C ARG A 248 -32.49 4.08 10.10
N GLY A 249 -31.33 3.61 9.71
CA GLY A 249 -30.05 3.76 10.43
C GLY A 249 -29.53 2.47 11.06
N LEU A 250 -28.54 2.63 11.92
CA LEU A 250 -27.82 1.54 12.59
C LEU A 250 -28.25 1.46 14.06
N PHE A 251 -28.55 0.26 14.52
CA PHE A 251 -28.91 0.01 15.90
C PHE A 251 -27.86 -0.86 16.57
N ARG A 252 -27.41 -0.44 17.73
CA ARG A 252 -26.55 -1.21 18.62
C ARG A 252 -27.40 -1.74 19.76
N TYR A 253 -27.38 -3.04 19.95
CA TYR A 253 -28.24 -3.75 20.86
C TYR A 253 -27.42 -4.67 21.77
N ASN A 254 -27.77 -4.70 23.07
CA ASN A 254 -27.17 -5.62 24.03
C ASN A 254 -28.00 -6.92 24.03
N LYS A 255 -27.37 -8.08 23.99
CA LYS A 255 -28.03 -9.42 24.05
C LYS A 255 -28.92 -9.60 25.27
N SER A 256 -28.71 -8.86 26.36
CA SER A 256 -29.57 -8.85 27.55
C SER A 256 -30.92 -8.09 27.41
N GLY A 257 -31.15 -7.48 26.26
CA GLY A 257 -32.48 -6.96 25.92
C GLY A 257 -32.64 -5.43 25.86
N ASN A 258 -31.58 -4.66 25.91
CA ASN A 258 -31.70 -3.19 25.87
C ASN A 258 -31.08 -2.61 24.59
N VAL A 259 -31.77 -1.70 23.91
CA VAL A 259 -31.20 -0.85 22.87
C VAL A 259 -30.15 0.03 23.53
N ILE A 260 -28.89 -0.10 23.14
CA ILE A 260 -27.83 0.74 23.68
C ILE A 260 -27.84 2.08 22.97
N LYS A 261 -27.90 2.07 21.62
CA LYS A 261 -27.88 3.31 20.83
C LYS A 261 -28.44 3.11 19.42
N ARG A 262 -29.03 4.18 18.87
CA ARG A 262 -29.37 4.32 17.46
C ARG A 262 -28.47 5.39 16.84
N TYR A 263 -27.91 5.11 15.67
CA TYR A 263 -27.10 6.02 14.88
C TYR A 263 -27.83 6.36 13.59
N GLU A 264 -27.90 7.63 13.27
CA GLU A 264 -28.57 8.14 12.08
C GLU A 264 -27.68 9.15 11.34
N HIS A 265 -28.05 9.41 10.10
CA HIS A 265 -27.47 10.49 9.32
C HIS A 265 -27.91 11.85 9.88
N ASP A 266 -26.91 12.73 10.06
CA ASP A 266 -27.13 14.15 10.38
C ASP A 266 -26.30 14.97 9.37
N SER A 267 -27.00 15.80 8.58
CA SER A 267 -26.36 16.65 7.57
C SER A 267 -25.45 17.73 8.16
N GLY A 268 -25.68 18.12 9.41
CA GLY A 268 -24.86 19.08 10.16
C GLY A 268 -23.62 18.45 10.82
N ASN A 269 -23.53 17.12 10.84
CA ASN A 269 -22.45 16.39 11.51
C ASN A 269 -21.73 15.47 10.52
N SER A 270 -20.50 15.85 10.12
CA SER A 270 -19.66 15.05 9.21
C SER A 270 -19.21 13.71 9.80
N TYR A 271 -19.33 13.51 11.10
CA TYR A 271 -19.00 12.27 11.82
C TYR A 271 -20.21 11.39 12.11
N SER A 272 -21.40 11.71 11.62
CA SER A 272 -22.57 10.83 11.64
C SER A 272 -22.52 9.84 10.46
N LEU A 273 -23.50 8.92 10.34
CA LEU A 273 -23.62 8.04 9.17
C LEU A 273 -23.78 8.87 7.88
N SER A 274 -23.22 8.37 6.77
CA SER A 274 -23.32 9.03 5.46
C SER A 274 -24.74 9.07 4.92
N GLN A 275 -25.57 8.06 5.30
CA GLN A 275 -27.00 7.93 4.97
C GLN A 275 -27.67 6.95 5.93
N ASN A 276 -29.03 6.97 6.01
CA ASN A 276 -29.78 6.04 6.85
C ASN A 276 -30.08 4.69 6.18
N TYR A 277 -30.00 4.59 4.86
CA TYR A 277 -30.19 3.33 4.15
C TYR A 277 -28.90 2.52 4.19
N LEU A 278 -28.82 1.55 5.09
CA LEU A 278 -27.68 0.68 5.27
C LEU A 278 -27.89 -0.63 4.52
N THR A 279 -26.81 -1.22 4.01
CA THR A 279 -26.87 -2.40 3.14
C THR A 279 -26.16 -3.60 3.71
N SER A 280 -24.97 -3.43 4.33
CA SER A 280 -24.18 -4.52 4.86
C SER A 280 -23.31 -4.08 6.03
N LEU A 281 -22.95 -5.03 6.88
CA LEU A 281 -22.05 -4.87 8.03
C LEU A 281 -20.91 -5.86 7.94
N ALA A 282 -19.70 -5.44 8.32
CA ALA A 282 -18.54 -6.32 8.44
C ALA A 282 -17.63 -5.88 9.59
N ILE A 283 -16.81 -6.83 10.07
CA ILE A 283 -15.72 -6.56 11.01
C ILE A 283 -14.40 -6.93 10.35
N THR A 284 -13.43 -6.02 10.44
CA THR A 284 -12.07 -6.25 9.98
C THR A 284 -11.30 -7.17 10.94
N SER A 285 -10.16 -7.69 10.50
CA SER A 285 -9.27 -8.51 11.33
C SER A 285 -8.80 -7.79 12.60
N ASP A 286 -8.64 -6.47 12.56
CA ASP A 286 -8.33 -5.59 13.70
C ASP A 286 -9.56 -5.12 14.49
N LYS A 287 -10.72 -5.81 14.31
CA LYS A 287 -11.99 -5.62 15.04
C LYS A 287 -12.69 -4.28 14.80
N GLN A 288 -12.41 -3.62 13.70
CA GLN A 288 -13.09 -2.38 13.33
C GLN A 288 -14.41 -2.67 12.60
N LEU A 289 -15.50 -2.00 12.98
CA LEU A 289 -16.79 -2.13 12.33
C LEU A 289 -16.87 -1.27 11.08
N ILE A 290 -17.25 -1.87 9.96
CA ILE A 290 -17.55 -1.22 8.68
C ILE A 290 -19.06 -1.30 8.45
N VAL A 291 -19.66 -0.18 8.07
CA VAL A 291 -21.07 -0.03 7.77
C VAL A 291 -21.22 0.47 6.33
N ALA A 292 -21.76 -0.36 5.45
CA ALA A 292 -22.07 0.01 4.07
C ALA A 292 -23.41 0.72 3.96
N THR A 293 -23.49 1.65 3.01
CA THR A 293 -24.70 2.42 2.72
C THR A 293 -24.84 2.60 1.20
N LEU A 294 -25.96 3.16 0.75
CA LEU A 294 -26.10 3.66 -0.61
C LEU A 294 -25.37 5.00 -0.85
N ARG A 295 -24.53 5.44 0.11
CA ARG A 295 -23.67 6.62 -0.02
C ARG A 295 -22.27 6.37 0.58
N GLY A 296 -21.63 5.30 0.12
CA GLY A 296 -20.30 4.89 0.54
C GLY A 296 -20.30 4.06 1.82
N ILE A 297 -19.16 4.02 2.49
CA ILE A 297 -18.91 3.25 3.71
C ILE A 297 -18.63 4.17 4.89
N ASN A 298 -18.92 3.68 6.08
CA ASN A 298 -18.69 4.36 7.35
C ASN A 298 -17.88 3.44 8.26
N ILE A 299 -16.80 3.94 8.82
CA ILE A 299 -15.94 3.23 9.74
C ILE A 299 -16.23 3.71 11.15
N TYR A 300 -16.68 2.81 12.01
CA TYR A 300 -17.03 3.15 13.39
C TYR A 300 -15.77 3.34 14.24
N ASN A 301 -15.69 4.47 14.94
CA ASN A 301 -14.66 4.75 15.91
C ASN A 301 -15.20 4.55 17.34
N PRO A 302 -14.81 3.48 18.06
CA PRO A 302 -15.34 3.20 19.40
C PRO A 302 -14.85 4.19 20.47
N MET A 303 -13.74 4.92 20.25
CA MET A 303 -13.22 5.88 21.23
C MET A 303 -14.04 7.18 21.26
N THR A 304 -14.49 7.62 20.10
CA THR A 304 -15.26 8.87 19.94
C THR A 304 -16.74 8.61 19.70
N ASP A 305 -17.12 7.34 19.55
CA ASP A 305 -18.49 6.87 19.30
C ASP A 305 -19.15 7.56 18.10
N ASN A 306 -18.39 7.65 16.99
CA ASN A 306 -18.79 8.31 15.75
C ASN A 306 -18.23 7.55 14.51
N PHE A 307 -18.36 8.12 13.30
CA PHE A 307 -18.00 7.47 12.05
C PHE A 307 -17.05 8.32 11.20
N GLU A 308 -16.04 7.68 10.60
CA GLU A 308 -15.29 8.19 9.45
C GLU A 308 -16.03 7.79 8.17
N ARG A 309 -16.29 8.75 7.26
CA ARG A 309 -16.99 8.50 5.98
C ARG A 309 -15.99 8.35 4.84
N ILE A 310 -16.20 7.37 3.98
CA ILE A 310 -15.44 7.12 2.76
C ILE A 310 -16.43 6.94 1.60
N ALA A 311 -16.30 7.75 0.55
CA ALA A 311 -17.18 7.77 -0.61
C ALA A 311 -16.41 8.17 -1.89
N CYS A 312 -17.06 8.22 -3.04
CA CYS A 312 -16.48 8.69 -4.29
C CYS A 312 -16.64 10.21 -4.51
N ASP A 313 -17.48 10.91 -3.73
CA ASP A 313 -17.91 12.30 -3.96
C ASP A 313 -18.01 13.13 -2.68
N LEU A 314 -17.11 12.96 -1.72
CA LEU A 314 -17.13 13.74 -0.49
C LEU A 314 -16.74 15.20 -0.75
N PRO A 315 -17.58 16.19 -0.39
CA PRO A 315 -17.18 17.59 -0.41
C PRO A 315 -16.13 17.87 0.67
N ASN A 316 -15.23 18.83 0.42
CA ASN A 316 -14.26 19.36 1.39
C ASN A 316 -13.16 18.39 1.88
N GLY A 317 -12.50 17.67 0.97
CA GLY A 317 -11.25 16.97 1.27
C GLY A 317 -11.39 15.65 2.02
N GLY A 318 -12.56 15.03 1.99
CA GLY A 318 -12.72 13.62 2.37
C GLY A 318 -12.01 12.69 1.40
N THR A 319 -11.72 11.47 1.82
CA THR A 319 -10.97 10.51 1.01
C THR A 319 -11.89 9.89 -0.05
N ASN A 320 -11.71 10.27 -1.31
CA ASN A 320 -12.43 9.73 -2.46
C ASN A 320 -11.74 8.43 -2.92
N LEU A 321 -12.04 7.31 -2.27
CA LEU A 321 -11.42 6.02 -2.57
C LEU A 321 -12.32 5.08 -3.39
N LEU A 322 -13.63 5.29 -3.39
CA LEU A 322 -14.57 4.40 -4.06
C LEU A 322 -14.84 4.85 -5.48
N ASN A 323 -15.13 3.91 -6.40
CA ASN A 323 -15.62 4.22 -7.74
C ASN A 323 -17.16 4.25 -7.84
N SER A 324 -17.85 3.81 -6.80
CA SER A 324 -19.32 3.87 -6.64
C SER A 324 -19.69 4.04 -5.18
N ASN A 325 -20.73 4.84 -4.91
CA ASN A 325 -21.27 5.03 -3.57
C ASN A 325 -22.28 3.95 -3.17
N PHE A 326 -22.85 3.22 -4.13
CA PHE A 326 -23.89 2.22 -3.89
C PHE A 326 -23.24 0.88 -3.54
N ILE A 327 -22.96 0.67 -2.25
CA ILE A 327 -22.33 -0.56 -1.75
C ILE A 327 -23.41 -1.55 -1.35
N ASN A 328 -23.41 -2.75 -1.94
CA ASN A 328 -24.39 -3.81 -1.67
C ASN A 328 -23.91 -4.82 -0.62
N CYS A 329 -22.65 -5.22 -0.70
CA CYS A 329 -22.08 -6.24 0.18
C CYS A 329 -20.62 -5.93 0.56
N ILE A 330 -20.19 -6.51 1.69
CA ILE A 330 -18.82 -6.41 2.20
C ILE A 330 -18.35 -7.83 2.52
N LEU A 331 -17.14 -8.16 2.08
CA LEU A 331 -16.42 -9.36 2.52
C LEU A 331 -15.04 -8.97 3.06
N THR A 332 -14.74 -9.38 4.28
CA THR A 332 -13.40 -9.26 4.87
C THR A 332 -12.65 -10.60 4.71
N ASP A 333 -11.44 -10.54 4.13
CA ASP A 333 -10.59 -11.68 3.86
C ASP A 333 -9.18 -11.40 4.42
N GLY A 334 -8.94 -11.78 5.67
CA GLY A 334 -7.74 -11.38 6.39
C GLY A 334 -7.66 -9.86 6.51
N GLU A 335 -6.62 -9.26 5.93
CA GLU A 335 -6.47 -7.81 5.90
C GLU A 335 -7.11 -7.16 4.64
N HIS A 336 -7.53 -7.95 3.66
CA HIS A 336 -8.20 -7.47 2.46
C HIS A 336 -9.68 -7.24 2.71
N ILE A 337 -10.23 -6.19 2.11
CA ILE A 337 -11.65 -5.85 2.23
C ILE A 337 -12.24 -5.67 0.84
N TRP A 338 -13.26 -6.43 0.53
CA TRP A 338 -13.95 -6.45 -0.74
C TRP A 338 -15.31 -5.76 -0.61
N PHE A 339 -15.58 -4.77 -1.43
CA PHE A 339 -16.88 -4.10 -1.52
C PHE A 339 -17.52 -4.40 -2.87
N GLY A 340 -18.63 -5.11 -2.85
CA GLY A 340 -19.49 -5.27 -4.02
C GLY A 340 -20.41 -4.07 -4.17
N THR A 341 -20.48 -3.50 -5.38
CA THR A 341 -21.25 -2.30 -5.66
C THR A 341 -22.37 -2.56 -6.68
N GLU A 342 -23.30 -1.63 -6.76
CA GLU A 342 -24.40 -1.70 -7.74
C GLU A 342 -23.93 -1.35 -9.17
N THR A 343 -22.98 -0.43 -9.32
CA THR A 343 -22.62 0.14 -10.64
C THR A 343 -21.14 0.07 -10.97
N GLY A 344 -20.26 0.00 -9.97
CA GLY A 344 -18.82 0.10 -10.10
C GLY A 344 -18.06 -1.23 -10.04
N GLY A 345 -18.77 -2.38 -10.03
CA GLY A 345 -18.14 -3.69 -9.85
C GLY A 345 -17.65 -3.88 -8.42
N ILE A 346 -16.39 -4.27 -8.25
CA ILE A 346 -15.77 -4.52 -6.96
C ILE A 346 -14.72 -3.45 -6.65
N ASN A 347 -14.76 -2.92 -5.44
CA ASN A 347 -13.69 -2.12 -4.86
C ASN A 347 -12.94 -2.99 -3.86
N LEU A 348 -11.70 -3.35 -4.18
CA LEU A 348 -10.84 -4.16 -3.33
C LEU A 348 -9.84 -3.27 -2.60
N LEU A 349 -9.95 -3.20 -1.28
CA LEU A 349 -8.97 -2.57 -0.43
C LEU A 349 -7.87 -3.57 -0.08
N ASN A 350 -6.67 -3.28 -0.55
CA ASN A 350 -5.46 -4.03 -0.24
C ASN A 350 -4.71 -3.30 0.87
N PRO A 351 -4.28 -3.96 1.95
CA PRO A 351 -3.50 -3.32 2.98
C PRO A 351 -2.22 -2.75 2.37
N ARG A 352 -1.89 -1.52 2.71
CA ARG A 352 -0.62 -0.94 2.30
C ARG A 352 0.49 -1.74 2.97
N GLN A 353 1.28 -2.43 2.17
CA GLN A 353 2.43 -3.20 2.65
C GLN A 353 3.55 -2.30 3.16
N LEU A 354 3.55 -1.03 2.72
CA LEU A 354 4.52 -0.01 3.07
C LEU A 354 3.81 1.27 3.47
N SER A 355 4.35 1.94 4.50
CA SER A 355 4.02 3.34 4.75
C SER A 355 4.80 4.20 3.75
N ILE A 356 4.16 4.52 2.61
CA ILE A 356 4.72 5.41 1.60
C ILE A 356 4.11 6.79 1.81
N ARG A 357 4.97 7.79 2.07
CA ARG A 357 4.60 9.20 2.03
C ARG A 357 5.12 9.80 0.75
N SER A 358 4.32 10.65 0.12
CA SER A 358 4.68 11.32 -1.12
C SER A 358 4.55 12.83 -0.97
N TYR A 359 5.59 13.55 -1.40
CA TYR A 359 5.61 14.99 -1.42
C TYR A 359 5.71 15.46 -2.87
N ARG A 360 4.80 16.33 -3.29
CA ARG A 360 4.75 16.86 -4.65
C ARG A 360 4.50 18.37 -4.65
N HIS A 361 4.78 18.99 -5.76
CA HIS A 361 4.40 20.38 -5.98
C HIS A 361 2.88 20.52 -6.06
N ASP A 362 2.34 21.47 -5.31
CA ASP A 362 0.94 21.87 -5.32
C ASP A 362 0.88 23.39 -5.48
N LYS A 363 0.30 23.85 -6.57
CA LYS A 363 0.20 25.28 -6.89
C LYS A 363 -0.62 26.07 -5.88
N GLU A 364 -1.57 25.40 -5.21
CA GLU A 364 -2.44 26.00 -4.19
C GLU A 364 -1.78 26.02 -2.80
N ASN A 365 -0.72 25.24 -2.61
CA ASN A 365 0.02 25.17 -1.35
C ASN A 365 1.46 25.69 -1.51
N PRO A 366 1.76 26.95 -1.14
CA PRO A 366 3.09 27.53 -1.26
C PRO A 366 4.15 26.87 -0.36
N SER A 367 3.75 26.05 0.62
CA SER A 367 4.66 25.26 1.47
C SER A 367 4.90 23.84 0.94
N SER A 368 4.34 23.47 -0.21
CA SER A 368 4.63 22.20 -0.89
C SER A 368 6.02 22.20 -1.53
N LEU A 369 6.46 21.11 -2.17
CA LEU A 369 7.69 21.12 -2.98
C LEU A 369 7.63 22.22 -4.05
N SER A 370 8.76 22.89 -4.28
CA SER A 370 8.85 23.94 -5.30
C SER A 370 8.61 23.46 -6.72
N TYR A 371 8.95 22.19 -7.02
CA TYR A 371 8.76 21.54 -8.32
C TYR A 371 8.78 20.01 -8.20
N ASN A 372 8.15 19.28 -9.13
CA ASN A 372 7.98 17.83 -9.01
C ASN A 372 9.24 16.99 -9.28
N PRO A 373 9.99 17.13 -10.39
CA PRO A 373 11.17 16.30 -10.56
C PRO A 373 12.21 16.56 -9.47
N VAL A 374 12.41 15.54 -8.61
CA VAL A 374 13.40 15.56 -7.52
C VAL A 374 14.69 14.92 -8.00
N ASN A 375 15.78 15.67 -7.98
CA ASN A 375 17.06 15.30 -8.56
C ASN A 375 18.19 15.10 -7.55
N ALA A 376 18.09 15.66 -6.35
CA ALA A 376 19.06 15.48 -5.28
C ALA A 376 18.38 15.46 -3.92
N ILE A 377 18.86 14.62 -3.01
CA ILE A 377 18.33 14.47 -1.66
C ILE A 377 19.48 14.35 -0.68
N TYR A 378 19.40 15.06 0.43
CA TYR A 378 20.39 15.00 1.49
C TYR A 378 19.75 15.27 2.86
N GLU A 379 20.04 14.46 3.88
CA GLU A 379 19.67 14.74 5.27
C GLU A 379 20.93 15.20 6.00
N ASP A 380 20.86 16.37 6.64
CA ASP A 380 21.98 16.93 7.41
C ASP A 380 22.06 16.34 8.83
N ALA A 381 23.13 16.68 9.55
CA ALA A 381 23.37 16.20 10.90
C ALA A 381 22.30 16.66 11.93
N TYR A 382 21.47 17.64 11.56
CA TYR A 382 20.37 18.13 12.40
C TYR A 382 19.03 17.41 12.10
N GLY A 383 19.02 16.50 11.10
CA GLY A 383 17.83 15.80 10.63
C GLY A 383 16.95 16.67 9.72
N THR A 384 17.48 17.77 9.18
CA THR A 384 16.82 18.58 8.16
C THR A 384 16.99 17.93 6.80
N LEU A 385 15.88 17.72 6.09
CA LEU A 385 15.90 17.19 4.75
C LEU A 385 16.04 18.30 3.71
N TRP A 386 17.05 18.16 2.85
CA TRP A 386 17.33 19.03 1.71
C TRP A 386 16.99 18.34 0.41
N VAL A 387 16.15 18.95 -0.40
CA VAL A 387 15.62 18.36 -1.63
C VAL A 387 15.89 19.31 -2.81
N GLY A 388 16.74 18.87 -3.71
CA GLY A 388 17.02 19.57 -4.96
C GLY A 388 16.05 19.14 -6.05
N THR A 389 15.50 20.12 -6.76
CA THR A 389 14.58 19.91 -7.90
C THR A 389 15.17 20.38 -9.20
N VAL A 390 14.60 19.92 -10.32
CA VAL A 390 15.15 20.20 -11.67
C VAL A 390 15.09 21.69 -12.03
N GLU A 391 14.04 22.41 -11.65
CA GLU A 391 13.86 23.83 -11.99
C GLU A 391 13.32 24.68 -10.83
N GLY A 392 12.98 24.07 -9.72
CA GLY A 392 12.37 24.75 -8.57
C GLY A 392 13.37 25.17 -7.48
N GLY A 393 14.67 24.92 -7.64
CA GLY A 393 15.69 25.25 -6.65
C GLY A 393 15.88 24.18 -5.59
N LEU A 394 16.32 24.62 -4.41
CA LEU A 394 16.56 23.80 -3.23
C LEU A 394 15.41 23.99 -2.24
N ASN A 395 14.91 22.89 -1.70
CA ASN A 395 13.85 22.85 -0.71
C ASN A 395 14.42 22.35 0.61
N ARG A 396 14.00 22.97 1.72
CA ARG A 396 14.35 22.61 3.09
C ARG A 396 13.11 22.16 3.84
N LYS A 397 13.14 20.99 4.43
CA LYS A 397 12.08 20.46 5.28
C LYS A 397 12.66 20.15 6.66
N GLU A 398 12.13 20.79 7.70
CA GLU A 398 12.46 20.49 9.07
C GLU A 398 11.93 19.10 9.47
N ARG A 399 12.61 18.44 10.38
CA ARG A 399 12.30 17.07 10.83
C ARG A 399 10.82 16.87 11.21
N ASN A 400 10.23 17.82 11.92
CA ASN A 400 8.87 17.71 12.47
C ASN A 400 7.84 18.56 11.71
N SER A 401 8.18 19.04 10.52
CA SER A 401 7.29 19.83 9.67
C SER A 401 6.93 19.04 8.41
N GLU A 402 5.76 19.27 7.88
CA GLU A 402 5.38 18.83 6.52
C GLU A 402 5.63 19.93 5.48
N ASP A 403 5.97 21.14 5.91
CA ASP A 403 6.18 22.31 5.08
C ASP A 403 7.62 22.40 4.56
N PHE A 404 7.76 22.87 3.32
CA PHE A 404 9.03 23.17 2.68
C PHE A 404 9.30 24.65 2.61
N THR A 405 10.55 25.05 2.88
CA THR A 405 11.08 26.38 2.60
C THR A 405 11.92 26.33 1.34
N HIS A 406 11.78 27.29 0.43
CA HIS A 406 12.40 27.27 -0.89
C HIS A 406 13.56 28.27 -0.98
N TYR A 407 14.63 27.84 -1.64
CA TYR A 407 15.77 28.66 -2.06
C TYR A 407 15.89 28.60 -3.57
N THR A 408 15.76 29.72 -4.22
CA THR A 408 15.85 29.85 -5.69
C THR A 408 16.90 30.89 -6.08
N ARG A 409 17.12 31.03 -7.37
CA ARG A 409 17.98 32.08 -7.89
C ARG A 409 17.45 33.47 -7.54
N GLU A 410 16.15 33.64 -7.59
CA GLU A 410 15.44 34.89 -7.29
C GLU A 410 15.34 35.16 -5.79
N HIS A 411 15.24 34.10 -4.99
CA HIS A 411 15.07 34.17 -3.55
C HIS A 411 15.97 33.11 -2.87
N GLY A 412 17.04 33.55 -2.23
CA GLY A 412 17.95 32.65 -1.50
C GLY A 412 19.35 32.52 -2.08
N GLY A 413 19.64 33.09 -3.25
CA GLY A 413 21.01 33.24 -3.75
C GLY A 413 21.60 32.06 -4.51
N LEU A 414 20.80 31.09 -4.97
CA LEU A 414 21.27 30.03 -5.84
C LEU A 414 21.80 30.60 -7.17
N SER A 415 22.88 30.03 -7.69
CA SER A 415 23.40 30.35 -9.01
C SER A 415 22.48 29.85 -10.15
N HIS A 416 21.76 28.73 -9.91
CA HIS A 416 20.83 28.12 -10.86
C HIS A 416 19.76 27.30 -10.14
N ASN A 417 18.52 27.28 -10.67
CA ASN A 417 17.41 26.58 -10.04
C ASN A 417 17.41 25.03 -10.22
N SER A 418 18.24 24.49 -11.13
CA SER A 418 18.39 23.03 -11.28
C SER A 418 19.45 22.52 -10.31
N VAL A 419 19.04 22.06 -9.12
CA VAL A 419 19.93 21.48 -8.12
C VAL A 419 20.11 19.99 -8.39
N SER A 420 21.34 19.53 -8.55
CA SER A 420 21.68 18.17 -9.04
C SER A 420 22.51 17.33 -8.09
N ALA A 421 23.23 17.93 -7.15
CA ALA A 421 24.05 17.19 -6.19
C ALA A 421 24.15 17.95 -4.86
N LEU A 422 24.16 17.21 -3.74
CA LEU A 422 24.25 17.75 -2.39
C LEU A 422 25.25 16.93 -1.56
N THR A 423 26.07 17.60 -0.78
CA THR A 423 26.93 16.95 0.25
C THR A 423 27.23 17.98 1.34
N SER A 424 27.59 17.54 2.56
CA SER A 424 28.07 18.45 3.59
C SER A 424 29.52 18.16 3.96
N ASP A 425 30.19 19.19 4.49
CA ASP A 425 31.52 19.08 5.06
C ASP A 425 31.52 18.97 6.60
N ALA A 426 32.70 18.80 7.19
CA ALA A 426 32.86 18.70 8.65
C ALA A 426 32.58 20.04 9.38
N ASP A 427 32.56 21.17 8.69
CA ASP A 427 32.35 22.51 9.25
C ASP A 427 30.88 22.91 9.27
N ASN A 428 29.95 22.00 8.87
CA ASN A 428 28.52 22.18 8.71
C ASN A 428 28.14 23.13 7.57
N HIS A 429 28.81 23.03 6.45
CA HIS A 429 28.39 23.66 5.22
C HIS A 429 27.72 22.64 4.30
N LEU A 430 26.61 23.02 3.68
CA LEU A 430 25.98 22.28 2.58
C LEU A 430 26.55 22.77 1.25
N TRP A 431 27.19 21.88 0.53
CA TRP A 431 27.71 22.10 -0.82
C TRP A 431 26.64 21.70 -1.84
N ILE A 432 26.33 22.59 -2.75
CA ILE A 432 25.20 22.47 -3.67
C ILE A 432 25.73 22.57 -5.10
N GLY A 433 25.63 21.46 -5.82
CA GLY A 433 25.90 21.39 -7.26
C GLY A 433 24.66 21.70 -8.07
N THR A 434 24.85 22.40 -9.19
CA THR A 434 23.74 22.78 -10.07
C THR A 434 24.01 22.39 -11.52
N TRP A 435 22.95 22.27 -12.30
CA TRP A 435 23.00 22.10 -13.74
C TRP A 435 22.85 23.45 -14.43
N GLY A 436 23.95 24.20 -14.52
CA GLY A 436 24.03 25.46 -15.22
C GLY A 436 24.78 26.56 -14.48
N GLY A 437 24.89 26.50 -13.15
CA GLY A 437 25.45 27.59 -12.34
C GLY A 437 26.70 27.20 -11.52
N GLY A 438 27.20 25.95 -11.61
CA GLY A 438 28.37 25.52 -10.86
C GLY A 438 28.09 25.16 -9.41
N LEU A 439 29.04 25.47 -8.49
CA LEU A 439 29.07 25.06 -7.08
C LEU A 439 28.64 26.21 -6.17
N ASN A 440 27.76 25.92 -5.24
CA ASN A 440 27.25 26.86 -4.24
C ASN A 440 27.47 26.31 -2.82
N LEU A 441 27.38 27.20 -1.83
CA LEU A 441 27.60 26.92 -0.41
C LEU A 441 26.49 27.53 0.44
N LEU A 442 26.02 26.77 1.45
CA LEU A 442 25.09 27.24 2.48
C LEU A 442 25.60 26.85 3.86
N ASP A 443 25.66 27.80 4.78
CA ASP A 443 25.97 27.53 6.19
C ASP A 443 24.74 26.90 6.89
N LEU A 444 24.85 25.64 7.32
CA LEU A 444 23.77 24.90 7.96
C LEU A 444 23.46 25.39 9.40
N LYS A 445 24.39 26.13 10.05
CA LYS A 445 24.16 26.75 11.37
C LYS A 445 23.25 27.97 11.27
N ALA A 446 23.28 28.65 10.11
CA ALA A 446 22.47 29.84 9.84
C ALA A 446 21.99 29.81 8.36
N PRO A 447 21.09 28.91 7.98
CA PRO A 447 20.73 28.67 6.59
C PRO A 447 19.82 29.77 6.04
N ARG A 448 20.37 30.97 5.84
CA ARG A 448 19.62 32.15 5.38
C ARG A 448 19.86 32.45 3.90
N GLN A 449 21.09 32.34 3.43
CA GLN A 449 21.46 32.71 2.08
C GLN A 449 22.54 31.80 1.52
N ILE A 450 22.34 31.34 0.30
CA ILE A 450 23.29 30.54 -0.48
C ILE A 450 24.27 31.51 -1.16
N GLN A 451 25.53 31.10 -1.25
CA GLN A 451 26.58 31.84 -1.93
C GLN A 451 27.09 30.99 -3.12
N GLU A 452 27.25 31.61 -4.29
CA GLU A 452 28.01 31.01 -5.38
C GLU A 452 29.47 30.95 -4.98
N VAL A 453 30.08 29.76 -5.09
CA VAL A 453 31.50 29.57 -4.75
C VAL A 453 32.35 29.61 -6.01
N ILE A 454 31.95 28.86 -7.06
CA ILE A 454 32.70 28.75 -8.27
C ILE A 454 31.79 28.30 -9.44
N SER A 455 31.96 28.96 -10.59
CA SER A 455 31.31 28.61 -11.86
C SER A 455 32.35 28.44 -12.95
N SER A 456 31.95 28.07 -14.14
CA SER A 456 32.89 27.96 -15.27
C SER A 456 33.55 29.29 -15.65
N GLN A 457 32.92 30.41 -15.28
CA GLN A 457 33.49 31.77 -15.52
C GLN A 457 34.59 32.13 -14.54
N THR A 458 34.52 31.57 -13.31
CA THR A 458 35.45 31.82 -12.20
C THR A 458 36.38 30.67 -11.93
N SER A 459 36.22 29.52 -12.60
CA SER A 459 36.97 28.26 -12.38
C SER A 459 38.34 28.20 -13.01
N GLY A 460 38.80 29.29 -13.68
CA GLY A 460 40.06 29.24 -14.41
C GLY A 460 40.05 28.39 -15.68
N GLY A 461 38.85 28.15 -16.25
CA GLY A 461 38.65 27.39 -17.49
C GLY A 461 38.11 25.96 -17.31
N PHE A 462 37.92 25.48 -16.06
CA PHE A 462 37.31 24.18 -15.83
C PHE A 462 35.81 24.20 -16.12
N PRO A 463 35.25 23.22 -16.89
CA PRO A 463 33.84 23.17 -17.30
C PRO A 463 32.92 22.56 -16.20
N ILE A 464 32.76 23.28 -15.09
CA ILE A 464 32.00 22.80 -13.91
C ILE A 464 30.55 23.27 -13.84
N ASN A 465 30.00 23.83 -14.91
CA ASN A 465 28.58 24.30 -14.87
C ASN A 465 27.57 23.19 -14.67
N PHE A 466 27.84 21.98 -15.17
CA PHE A 466 26.95 20.84 -15.08
C PHE A 466 27.52 19.81 -14.10
N ILE A 467 27.21 20.00 -12.81
CA ILE A 467 27.67 19.10 -11.72
C ILE A 467 26.70 17.94 -11.59
N GLY A 468 27.19 16.70 -11.71
CA GLY A 468 26.39 15.49 -11.54
C GLY A 468 26.50 14.88 -10.15
N VAL A 469 27.69 14.94 -9.51
CA VAL A 469 27.93 14.39 -8.17
C VAL A 469 28.88 15.27 -7.37
N LEU A 470 28.71 15.22 -6.04
CA LEU A 470 29.58 15.87 -5.05
C LEU A 470 29.87 14.90 -3.92
N ASN A 471 31.16 14.84 -3.49
CA ASN A 471 31.57 14.12 -2.28
C ASN A 471 32.55 14.97 -1.46
N TYR A 472 32.28 15.08 -0.17
CA TYR A 472 33.28 15.63 0.77
C TYR A 472 34.34 14.58 1.07
N ASP A 473 35.60 14.94 0.88
CA ASP A 473 36.77 14.13 1.23
C ASP A 473 37.24 14.46 2.64
N PRO A 474 37.00 13.62 3.65
CA PRO A 474 37.38 13.92 5.02
C PRO A 474 38.91 13.81 5.24
N ILE A 475 39.64 13.11 4.36
CA ILE A 475 41.08 12.89 4.44
C ILE A 475 41.82 14.14 3.96
N ASN A 476 41.43 14.63 2.77
CA ASN A 476 42.07 15.79 2.13
C ASN A 476 41.33 17.09 2.37
N LYS A 477 40.20 17.09 3.11
CA LYS A 477 39.37 18.25 3.48
C LYS A 477 38.95 19.12 2.30
N GLY A 478 38.48 18.48 1.23
CA GLY A 478 38.04 19.13 0.04
C GLY A 478 36.82 18.49 -0.58
N ILE A 479 36.34 19.03 -1.70
CA ILE A 479 35.14 18.58 -2.38
C ILE A 479 35.50 17.99 -3.75
N TRP A 480 35.16 16.74 -3.94
CA TRP A 480 35.19 16.11 -5.24
C TRP A 480 33.98 16.52 -6.05
N ILE A 481 34.21 16.96 -7.27
CA ILE A 481 33.20 17.48 -8.20
C ILE A 481 33.23 16.63 -9.46
N GLY A 482 32.23 15.75 -9.63
CA GLY A 482 32.02 15.05 -10.89
C GLY A 482 31.10 15.89 -11.77
N ALA A 483 31.64 16.34 -12.88
CA ALA A 483 30.91 17.16 -13.85
C ALA A 483 30.55 16.35 -15.10
N ASN A 484 29.76 16.94 -15.99
CA ASN A 484 29.49 16.38 -17.31
C ASN A 484 30.78 16.17 -18.14
N GLN A 485 31.76 17.04 -17.91
CA GLN A 485 33.09 16.94 -18.50
C GLN A 485 34.13 17.01 -17.37
N GLY A 486 34.70 15.89 -16.98
CA GLY A 486 35.80 15.80 -16.03
C GLY A 486 35.41 15.52 -14.58
N LEU A 487 36.45 15.19 -13.81
CA LEU A 487 36.43 15.01 -12.38
C LEU A 487 37.43 15.98 -11.75
N TYR A 488 36.98 16.78 -10.81
CA TYR A 488 37.75 17.88 -10.20
C TYR A 488 37.78 17.75 -8.69
N PHE A 489 38.78 18.40 -8.08
CA PHE A 489 38.90 18.55 -6.65
C PHE A 489 38.97 20.03 -6.26
N TYR A 490 38.06 20.50 -5.42
CA TYR A 490 38.04 21.83 -4.88
C TYR A 490 38.59 21.86 -3.46
N ASP A 491 39.63 22.68 -3.24
CA ASP A 491 40.23 22.94 -1.92
C ASP A 491 39.59 24.22 -1.33
N PRO A 492 38.71 24.12 -0.32
CA PRO A 492 38.01 25.27 0.22
C PRO A 492 38.91 26.22 1.02
N ILE A 493 40.06 25.73 1.52
CA ILE A 493 41.03 26.55 2.26
C ILE A 493 41.80 27.43 1.29
N LYS A 494 42.28 26.86 0.19
CA LYS A 494 43.03 27.58 -0.84
C LYS A 494 42.11 28.31 -1.81
N LYS A 495 40.81 27.93 -1.85
CA LYS A 495 39.83 28.38 -2.83
C LYS A 495 40.24 28.08 -4.26
N GLU A 496 40.85 26.93 -4.48
CA GLU A 496 41.38 26.49 -5.76
C GLU A 496 40.68 25.20 -6.23
N ILE A 497 40.44 25.11 -7.54
CA ILE A 497 39.99 23.89 -8.21
C ILE A 497 41.17 23.28 -8.99
N THR A 498 41.31 21.98 -8.94
CA THR A 498 42.36 21.25 -9.65
C THR A 498 41.80 20.02 -10.36
N ALA A 499 42.46 19.58 -11.43
CA ALA A 499 42.22 18.27 -12.04
C ALA A 499 43.21 17.27 -11.40
N PRO A 500 42.72 16.38 -10.52
CA PRO A 500 43.59 15.55 -9.67
C PRO A 500 44.13 14.30 -10.38
N LEU A 501 43.76 14.07 -11.63
CA LEU A 501 44.20 12.95 -12.44
C LEU A 501 45.05 13.45 -13.64
N PRO A 502 45.95 12.65 -14.20
CA PRO A 502 46.76 13.05 -15.35
C PRO A 502 45.89 13.55 -16.53
N ASP A 503 46.35 14.60 -17.23
CA ASP A 503 45.59 15.31 -18.28
C ASP A 503 44.95 14.38 -19.31
N LYS A 504 45.69 13.36 -19.80
CA LYS A 504 45.17 12.39 -20.78
C LYS A 504 44.00 11.56 -20.28
N ILE A 505 43.76 11.51 -18.97
CA ILE A 505 42.68 10.76 -18.32
C ILE A 505 41.54 11.70 -17.97
N ALA A 506 41.84 12.88 -17.44
CA ALA A 506 40.87 13.89 -17.11
C ALA A 506 40.03 14.30 -18.34
N GLU A 507 40.64 14.36 -19.53
CA GLU A 507 39.98 14.66 -20.80
C GLU A 507 38.97 13.59 -21.27
N ASN A 508 39.11 12.34 -20.77
CA ASN A 508 38.28 11.21 -21.19
C ASN A 508 37.20 10.83 -20.15
N ILE A 509 37.04 11.59 -19.07
CA ILE A 509 36.01 11.38 -18.07
C ILE A 509 34.78 12.21 -18.44
N HIS A 510 33.67 11.52 -18.78
CA HIS A 510 32.44 12.18 -19.16
C HIS A 510 31.25 11.62 -18.38
N GLY A 511 30.26 12.48 -18.09
CA GLY A 511 28.98 12.06 -17.52
C GLY A 511 29.11 11.40 -16.16
N CYS A 512 29.83 12.03 -15.21
CA CYS A 512 29.88 11.57 -13.83
C CYS A 512 28.51 11.77 -13.17
N ILE A 513 27.80 10.65 -12.87
CA ILE A 513 26.43 10.67 -12.38
C ILE A 513 26.23 9.91 -11.08
N GLY A 514 27.21 9.13 -10.62
CA GLY A 514 27.18 8.42 -9.34
C GLY A 514 28.57 8.36 -8.72
N SER A 515 28.65 8.50 -7.41
CA SER A 515 29.91 8.36 -6.67
C SER A 515 29.69 8.00 -5.21
N ILE A 516 30.69 7.39 -4.58
CA ILE A 516 30.75 7.11 -3.15
C ILE A 516 32.20 7.11 -2.67
N ILE A 517 32.45 7.53 -1.44
CA ILE A 517 33.69 7.25 -0.74
C ILE A 517 33.43 6.04 0.16
N ASP A 518 34.16 4.93 -0.08
CA ASP A 518 34.03 3.70 0.71
C ASP A 518 34.77 3.79 2.05
N LYS A 519 34.51 2.83 2.93
CA LYS A 519 35.13 2.75 4.27
C LYS A 519 36.65 2.58 4.24
N GLU A 520 37.21 2.18 3.09
CA GLU A 520 38.65 2.06 2.88
C GLU A 520 39.28 3.39 2.45
N GLY A 521 38.51 4.46 2.29
CA GLY A 521 39.01 5.75 1.82
C GLY A 521 39.26 5.79 0.32
N LYS A 522 38.51 5.03 -0.46
CA LYS A 522 38.56 5.06 -1.92
C LYS A 522 37.31 5.75 -2.46
N LEU A 523 37.51 6.70 -3.35
CA LEU A 523 36.43 7.34 -4.09
C LEU A 523 36.12 6.52 -5.35
N TRP A 524 34.90 6.02 -5.45
CA TRP A 524 34.35 5.36 -6.62
C TRP A 524 33.51 6.35 -7.42
N VAL A 525 33.80 6.49 -8.72
CA VAL A 525 33.07 7.41 -9.60
C VAL A 525 32.61 6.66 -10.85
N GLY A 526 31.31 6.64 -11.09
CA GLY A 526 30.68 6.07 -12.28
C GLY A 526 30.59 7.13 -13.40
N CYS A 527 31.14 6.79 -14.55
CA CYS A 527 31.20 7.62 -15.74
C CYS A 527 30.69 6.84 -16.97
N LEU A 528 30.58 7.48 -18.11
CA LEU A 528 30.19 6.81 -19.37
C LEU A 528 31.19 5.75 -19.78
N GLU A 529 32.48 5.95 -19.46
CA GLU A 529 33.61 5.08 -19.83
C GLU A 529 33.89 3.96 -18.83
N GLY A 530 33.09 3.84 -17.76
CA GLY A 530 33.26 2.85 -16.69
C GLY A 530 33.36 3.46 -15.30
N VAL A 531 34.14 2.83 -14.41
CA VAL A 531 34.31 3.26 -13.03
C VAL A 531 35.76 3.64 -12.73
N TYR A 532 35.96 4.83 -12.22
CA TYR A 532 37.26 5.25 -11.67
C TYR A 532 37.25 5.05 -10.16
N ILE A 533 38.32 4.44 -9.64
CA ILE A 533 38.56 4.18 -8.21
C ILE A 533 39.79 4.92 -7.81
N ILE A 534 39.66 5.92 -6.95
CA ILE A 534 40.76 6.83 -6.57
C ILE A 534 41.10 6.59 -5.11
N ASP A 535 42.38 6.34 -4.82
CA ASP A 535 42.87 6.16 -3.45
C ASP A 535 43.14 7.54 -2.81
N LEU A 536 42.26 7.95 -1.86
CA LEU A 536 42.33 9.24 -1.20
C LEU A 536 43.55 9.39 -0.27
N HIS A 537 44.21 8.30 0.13
CA HIS A 537 45.42 8.32 0.92
C HIS A 537 46.69 8.55 0.07
N SER A 538 46.60 8.46 -1.24
CA SER A 538 47.73 8.46 -2.17
C SER A 538 48.12 9.84 -2.69
N ARG A 539 47.50 10.95 -2.14
CA ARG A 539 47.75 12.31 -2.66
C ARG A 539 49.23 12.67 -2.65
N SER A 540 49.79 12.94 -3.83
CA SER A 540 51.16 13.36 -4.02
C SER A 540 51.40 14.82 -3.65
N SER A 541 52.65 15.25 -3.51
CA SER A 541 53.03 16.65 -3.30
C SER A 541 52.59 17.56 -4.44
N LYS A 542 52.34 17.03 -5.63
CA LYS A 542 51.79 17.74 -6.79
C LYS A 542 50.29 17.78 -6.83
N GLY A 543 49.58 17.16 -5.86
CA GLY A 543 48.15 17.12 -5.78
C GLY A 543 47.49 16.00 -6.60
N GLU A 544 48.26 15.10 -7.22
CA GLU A 544 47.77 13.95 -8.00
C GLU A 544 47.48 12.77 -7.09
N PHE A 545 46.51 11.92 -7.49
CA PHE A 545 46.10 10.70 -6.78
C PHE A 545 46.37 9.45 -7.62
N GLN A 546 46.65 8.35 -6.95
CA GLN A 546 46.65 7.03 -7.59
C GLN A 546 45.21 6.60 -7.86
N TYR A 547 44.99 5.98 -9.02
CA TYR A 547 43.65 5.54 -9.43
C TYR A 547 43.72 4.19 -10.15
N ARG A 548 42.60 3.52 -10.21
CA ARG A 548 42.33 2.35 -11.03
C ARG A 548 41.12 2.61 -11.90
N HIS A 549 41.13 2.25 -13.17
CA HIS A 549 40.02 2.37 -14.08
C HIS A 549 39.45 0.98 -14.40
N LEU A 550 38.22 0.73 -14.04
CA LEU A 550 37.44 -0.44 -14.43
C LEU A 550 36.66 -0.10 -15.69
N ASN A 551 37.06 -0.64 -16.82
CA ASN A 551 36.38 -0.41 -18.10
C ASN A 551 36.11 -1.74 -18.81
N TYR A 552 35.20 -1.66 -19.79
CA TYR A 552 34.90 -2.77 -20.69
C TYR A 552 36.13 -3.13 -21.53
N LYS A 553 36.49 -4.43 -21.58
CA LYS A 553 37.49 -4.98 -22.47
C LYS A 553 36.82 -5.93 -23.47
N LEU A 554 37.00 -5.66 -24.78
CA LEU A 554 36.40 -6.45 -25.86
C LEU A 554 36.78 -7.95 -25.78
N ASP A 555 37.96 -8.26 -25.25
CA ASP A 555 38.51 -9.62 -25.15
C ASP A 555 38.16 -10.35 -23.85
N ASP A 556 37.48 -9.68 -22.90
CA ASP A 556 37.03 -10.27 -21.63
C ASP A 556 35.52 -10.11 -21.47
N PRO A 557 34.71 -11.15 -21.78
CA PRO A 557 33.26 -11.10 -21.61
C PRO A 557 32.81 -10.79 -20.18
N SER A 558 33.62 -11.07 -19.16
CA SER A 558 33.33 -10.77 -17.78
C SER A 558 33.46 -9.27 -17.46
N SER A 559 34.19 -8.50 -18.27
CA SER A 559 34.35 -7.05 -18.15
C SER A 559 33.15 -6.25 -18.67
N ARG A 560 32.21 -6.88 -19.40
CA ARG A 560 30.98 -6.23 -19.95
C ARG A 560 30.07 -5.61 -18.89
N LEU A 561 30.31 -5.93 -17.64
CA LEU A 561 29.35 -5.72 -16.56
C LEU A 561 29.45 -4.34 -15.89
N ILE A 562 30.42 -3.47 -16.23
CA ILE A 562 30.71 -2.25 -15.46
C ILE A 562 30.49 -0.97 -16.28
N GLU A 563 29.71 -1.05 -17.35
CA GLU A 563 29.34 0.13 -18.15
C GLU A 563 28.17 0.91 -17.51
N LYS A 564 28.27 2.23 -17.58
CA LYS A 564 27.21 3.18 -17.23
C LYS A 564 26.70 3.00 -15.79
N ILE A 565 27.63 2.94 -14.83
CA ILE A 565 27.27 2.89 -13.41
C ILE A 565 26.70 4.25 -12.98
N THR A 566 25.52 4.24 -12.38
CA THR A 566 24.71 5.41 -12.07
C THR A 566 24.63 5.72 -10.59
N CYS A 567 24.83 4.71 -9.74
CA CYS A 567 24.80 4.87 -8.28
C CYS A 567 25.61 3.79 -7.60
N PHE A 568 26.01 4.07 -6.37
CA PHE A 568 26.75 3.17 -5.50
C PHE A 568 26.09 3.14 -4.14
N TYR A 569 26.24 2.01 -3.45
CA TYR A 569 25.84 1.86 -2.06
C TYR A 569 26.78 0.89 -1.34
N GLU A 570 27.32 1.28 -0.19
CA GLU A 570 28.08 0.39 0.67
C GLU A 570 27.21 -0.07 1.84
N GLY A 571 26.92 -1.37 1.90
CA GLY A 571 26.14 -1.98 2.94
C GLY A 571 26.75 -1.88 4.33
N LYS A 572 25.94 -2.12 5.36
CA LYS A 572 26.40 -2.17 6.75
C LYS A 572 27.49 -3.22 6.95
N ASP A 573 27.45 -4.30 6.20
CA ASP A 573 28.43 -5.40 6.16
C ASP A 573 29.69 -5.08 5.35
N GLY A 574 29.79 -3.90 4.72
CA GLY A 574 30.90 -3.49 3.86
C GLY A 574 30.79 -3.98 2.42
N THR A 575 29.70 -4.66 2.04
CA THR A 575 29.48 -5.06 0.66
C THR A 575 29.19 -3.84 -0.20
N LEU A 576 29.95 -3.64 -1.27
CA LEU A 576 29.71 -2.56 -2.23
C LEU A 576 28.77 -3.03 -3.34
N TRP A 577 27.72 -2.26 -3.54
CA TRP A 577 26.69 -2.45 -4.58
C TRP A 577 26.79 -1.32 -5.61
N LEU A 578 26.66 -1.68 -6.88
CA LEU A 578 26.70 -0.75 -8.00
C LEU A 578 25.41 -0.86 -8.80
N GLY A 579 24.74 0.23 -9.04
CA GLY A 579 23.58 0.29 -9.95
C GLY A 579 23.99 0.80 -11.33
N SER A 580 23.43 0.22 -12.39
CA SER A 580 23.76 0.57 -13.77
C SER A 580 22.56 1.07 -14.57
N ASN A 581 22.84 1.73 -15.69
CA ASN A 581 21.81 2.12 -16.65
C ASN A 581 21.68 1.08 -17.77
N GLY A 582 20.86 0.04 -17.52
CA GLY A 582 20.52 -0.99 -18.51
C GLY A 582 21.00 -2.39 -18.19
N TYR A 583 21.80 -2.59 -17.14
CA TYR A 583 22.34 -3.91 -16.79
C TYR A 583 21.96 -4.38 -15.37
N GLY A 584 21.14 -3.63 -14.62
CA GLY A 584 20.71 -3.98 -13.26
C GLY A 584 21.69 -3.55 -12.18
N ILE A 585 21.82 -4.34 -11.12
CA ILE A 585 22.73 -4.10 -9.99
C ILE A 585 23.86 -5.13 -9.96
N TYR A 586 24.98 -4.74 -9.40
CA TYR A 586 26.15 -5.59 -9.18
C TYR A 586 26.53 -5.60 -7.72
N GLN A 587 26.80 -6.79 -7.20
CA GLN A 587 27.41 -7.02 -5.89
C GLN A 587 28.90 -7.25 -6.08
N ARG A 588 29.74 -6.41 -5.48
CA ARG A 588 31.19 -6.63 -5.42
C ARG A 588 31.52 -7.71 -4.41
N LYS A 589 32.27 -8.73 -4.82
CA LYS A 589 32.82 -9.77 -3.95
C LYS A 589 34.33 -9.90 -4.17
N ILE A 590 35.04 -10.19 -3.09
CA ILE A 590 36.45 -10.51 -3.12
C ILE A 590 36.59 -11.98 -2.69
N ASP A 591 37.16 -12.82 -3.54
CA ASP A 591 37.37 -14.23 -3.22
C ASP A 591 38.53 -14.43 -2.23
N ALA A 592 38.70 -15.66 -1.77
CA ALA A 592 39.78 -16.02 -0.81
C ALA A 592 41.18 -15.77 -1.33
N GLN A 593 41.36 -15.59 -2.64
CA GLN A 593 42.64 -15.30 -3.32
C GLN A 593 42.83 -13.79 -3.55
N GLY A 594 41.86 -12.94 -3.07
CA GLY A 594 41.92 -11.51 -3.26
C GLY A 594 41.44 -11.02 -4.64
N LYS A 595 40.89 -11.92 -5.48
CA LYS A 595 40.39 -11.55 -6.79
C LYS A 595 39.00 -10.94 -6.68
N GLU A 596 38.80 -9.77 -7.29
CA GLU A 596 37.54 -9.05 -7.34
C GLU A 596 36.61 -9.67 -8.39
N GLN A 597 35.33 -9.84 -8.01
CA GLN A 597 34.24 -10.34 -8.85
C GLN A 597 33.00 -9.50 -8.66
N PHE A 598 32.18 -9.38 -9.73
CA PHE A 598 30.92 -8.67 -9.69
C PHE A 598 29.78 -9.62 -10.06
N ILE A 599 28.88 -9.88 -9.11
CA ILE A 599 27.67 -10.70 -9.32
C ILE A 599 26.56 -9.78 -9.76
N SER A 600 25.93 -10.08 -10.91
CA SER A 600 24.85 -9.25 -11.46
C SER A 600 23.47 -9.79 -11.10
N TYR A 601 22.54 -8.86 -10.86
CA TYR A 601 21.10 -9.12 -10.72
C TYR A 601 20.34 -8.18 -11.66
N SER A 602 19.45 -8.74 -12.45
CA SER A 602 18.72 -8.05 -13.51
C SER A 602 17.21 -8.38 -13.47
N THR A 603 16.50 -7.99 -14.51
CA THR A 603 15.10 -8.40 -14.68
C THR A 603 14.93 -9.93 -14.74
N ALA A 604 15.95 -10.67 -15.14
CA ALA A 604 15.92 -12.13 -15.13
C ALA A 604 15.85 -12.73 -13.71
N GLN A 605 16.30 -12.00 -12.68
CA GLN A 605 16.20 -12.39 -11.28
C GLN A 605 15.03 -11.70 -10.56
N GLY A 606 14.25 -10.86 -11.24
CA GLY A 606 13.04 -10.23 -10.68
C GLY A 606 13.12 -8.72 -10.46
N LEU A 607 14.21 -8.04 -10.84
CA LEU A 607 14.26 -6.58 -10.80
C LEU A 607 13.23 -5.97 -11.79
N PRO A 608 12.49 -4.90 -11.46
CA PRO A 608 11.44 -4.38 -12.34
C PRO A 608 11.97 -3.72 -13.60
N ASN A 609 13.19 -3.19 -13.56
CA ASN A 609 13.86 -2.58 -14.70
C ASN A 609 15.38 -2.56 -14.50
N ASN A 610 16.15 -2.81 -15.56
CA ASN A 610 17.61 -2.84 -15.52
C ASN A 610 18.29 -1.45 -15.44
N SER A 611 17.52 -0.37 -15.54
CA SER A 611 18.05 0.99 -15.36
C SER A 611 17.84 1.44 -13.93
N VAL A 612 18.84 1.21 -13.09
CA VAL A 612 18.85 1.52 -11.66
C VAL A 612 19.16 3.00 -11.43
N ARG A 613 18.55 3.63 -10.44
CA ARG A 613 18.65 5.07 -10.13
C ARG A 613 19.25 5.34 -8.76
N GLY A 614 18.95 4.52 -7.77
CA GLY A 614 19.46 4.62 -6.40
C GLY A 614 19.36 3.29 -5.68
N ILE A 615 20.22 3.07 -4.69
CA ILE A 615 20.24 1.89 -3.83
C ILE A 615 20.38 2.36 -2.39
N LEU A 616 19.54 1.86 -1.49
CA LEU A 616 19.60 2.08 -0.04
C LEU A 616 19.37 0.75 0.68
N GLU A 617 19.80 0.65 1.93
CA GLU A 617 19.58 -0.51 2.79
C GLU A 617 18.69 -0.14 3.96
N ASP A 618 17.70 -0.97 4.27
CA ASP A 618 16.87 -0.81 5.46
C ASP A 618 17.54 -1.39 6.72
N ASN A 619 16.87 -1.26 7.86
CA ASN A 619 17.39 -1.78 9.14
C ASN A 619 17.36 -3.30 9.24
N ASN A 620 16.64 -3.97 8.36
CA ASN A 620 16.58 -5.43 8.27
C ASN A 620 17.63 -6.02 7.29
N GLY A 621 18.43 -5.17 6.66
CA GLY A 621 19.45 -5.57 5.67
C GLY A 621 18.87 -5.85 4.28
N ASN A 622 17.63 -5.40 3.98
CA ASN A 622 17.09 -5.49 2.63
C ASN A 622 17.52 -4.28 1.80
N LEU A 623 17.79 -4.49 0.52
CA LEU A 623 18.13 -3.40 -0.38
C LEU A 623 16.91 -2.85 -1.10
N TRP A 624 16.74 -1.55 -1.02
CA TRP A 624 15.72 -0.78 -1.72
C TRP A 624 16.34 -0.16 -2.96
N ILE A 625 15.80 -0.51 -4.13
CA ILE A 625 16.39 -0.20 -5.44
C ILE A 625 15.37 0.57 -6.26
N SER A 626 15.62 1.86 -6.47
CA SER A 626 14.82 2.66 -7.39
C SER A 626 15.28 2.47 -8.84
N THR A 627 14.32 2.38 -9.75
CA THR A 627 14.59 2.12 -11.17
C THR A 627 13.86 3.11 -12.07
N LYS A 628 14.07 3.00 -13.38
CA LYS A 628 13.30 3.76 -14.37
C LYS A 628 11.82 3.33 -14.43
N ASN A 629 11.46 2.18 -13.86
CA ASN A 629 10.08 1.68 -13.84
C ASN A 629 9.78 0.94 -12.53
N GLY A 630 9.54 1.70 -11.47
CA GLY A 630 9.18 1.20 -10.16
C GLY A 630 10.32 1.12 -9.16
N LEU A 631 9.95 0.77 -7.94
CA LEU A 631 10.84 0.55 -6.80
C LEU A 631 10.85 -0.93 -6.47
N SER A 632 11.99 -1.46 -6.03
CA SER A 632 12.14 -2.86 -5.66
C SER A 632 12.80 -3.01 -4.31
N CYS A 633 12.30 -3.93 -3.48
CA CYS A 633 12.97 -4.40 -2.26
C CYS A 633 13.60 -5.76 -2.53
N TYR A 634 14.90 -5.87 -2.42
CA TYR A 634 15.63 -7.12 -2.52
C TYR A 634 15.89 -7.71 -1.14
N HIS A 635 15.17 -8.78 -0.81
CA HIS A 635 15.35 -9.57 0.41
C HIS A 635 16.59 -10.46 0.25
N GLN A 636 17.73 -10.00 0.76
CA GLN A 636 19.02 -10.68 0.56
C GLN A 636 19.02 -12.11 1.12
N ALA A 637 18.41 -12.34 2.29
CA ALA A 637 18.32 -13.66 2.93
C ALA A 637 17.53 -14.69 2.11
N GLU A 638 16.51 -14.24 1.37
CA GLU A 638 15.62 -15.08 0.56
C GLU A 638 16.01 -15.08 -0.93
N ASN A 639 16.97 -14.23 -1.32
CA ASN A 639 17.37 -13.98 -2.71
C ASN A 639 16.14 -13.66 -3.60
N ARG A 640 15.25 -12.77 -3.13
CA ARG A 640 13.96 -12.47 -3.77
C ARG A 640 13.73 -10.97 -3.89
N PHE A 641 13.22 -10.55 -5.04
CA PHE A 641 12.78 -9.18 -5.29
C PHE A 641 11.27 -9.04 -5.08
N ILE A 642 10.84 -7.96 -4.42
CA ILE A 642 9.45 -7.52 -4.33
C ILE A 642 9.37 -6.15 -4.98
N ASN A 643 8.49 -6.01 -5.98
CA ASN A 643 8.40 -4.80 -6.79
C ASN A 643 7.16 -3.99 -6.40
N TYR A 644 7.32 -2.66 -6.39
CA TYR A 644 6.29 -1.68 -6.02
C TYR A 644 6.06 -0.71 -7.17
N THR A 645 4.79 -0.40 -7.41
CA THR A 645 4.30 0.44 -8.50
C THR A 645 3.34 1.52 -7.98
N ILE A 646 2.68 2.24 -8.88
CA ILE A 646 1.61 3.20 -8.53
C ILE A 646 0.47 2.50 -7.76
N GLN A 647 0.17 1.24 -8.07
CA GLN A 647 -0.85 0.46 -7.36
C GLN A 647 -0.51 0.21 -5.89
N ASP A 648 0.79 0.24 -5.55
CA ASP A 648 1.29 0.09 -4.19
C ASP A 648 1.42 1.42 -3.44
N GLY A 649 1.03 2.53 -4.07
CA GLY A 649 1.04 3.88 -3.48
C GLY A 649 2.23 4.74 -3.88
N LEU A 650 3.06 4.34 -4.85
CA LEU A 650 4.07 5.24 -5.41
C LEU A 650 3.41 6.38 -6.18
N ILE A 651 3.96 7.57 -6.04
CA ILE A 651 3.49 8.76 -6.77
C ILE A 651 3.84 8.70 -8.26
N ASP A 652 4.94 8.03 -8.59
CA ASP A 652 5.45 7.82 -9.95
C ASP A 652 6.32 6.56 -9.98
N THR A 653 6.46 5.92 -11.14
CA THR A 653 7.37 4.78 -11.33
C THR A 653 8.73 5.21 -11.88
N GLN A 654 8.89 6.43 -12.41
CA GLN A 654 10.14 6.92 -12.96
C GLN A 654 10.95 7.66 -11.89
N PHE A 655 11.98 6.99 -11.37
CA PHE A 655 12.90 7.60 -10.42
C PHE A 655 14.05 8.33 -11.13
N TYR A 656 14.60 9.35 -10.44
CA TYR A 656 15.66 10.21 -10.96
C TYR A 656 17.05 9.65 -10.59
N TRP A 657 18.07 10.11 -11.32
CA TRP A 657 19.47 9.68 -11.20
C TRP A 657 20.03 10.03 -9.82
N ASN A 658 20.59 9.04 -9.11
CA ASN A 658 21.27 9.19 -7.83
C ASN A 658 20.47 10.00 -6.77
N ALA A 659 19.15 10.11 -6.95
CA ALA A 659 18.25 10.81 -6.05
C ALA A 659 17.73 9.86 -4.97
N SER A 660 18.61 9.47 -4.04
CA SER A 660 18.27 8.60 -2.92
C SER A 660 19.05 8.98 -1.66
N CYS A 661 18.40 8.95 -0.50
CA CYS A 661 19.01 9.27 0.78
C CYS A 661 18.34 8.45 1.90
N GLY A 662 19.15 7.74 2.71
CA GLY A 662 18.67 7.13 3.96
C GLY A 662 18.67 8.16 5.06
N SER A 663 17.63 8.15 5.92
CA SER A 663 17.55 9.03 7.06
C SER A 663 18.07 8.39 8.35
N SER A 664 18.44 9.22 9.31
CA SER A 664 18.78 8.81 10.67
C SER A 664 17.58 8.24 11.46
N HIS A 665 16.36 8.24 10.87
CA HIS A 665 15.09 7.89 11.51
C HIS A 665 14.31 6.81 10.76
N ASP A 666 15.01 5.88 10.13
CA ASP A 666 14.42 4.72 9.43
C ASP A 666 13.54 5.08 8.21
N LEU A 667 13.69 6.29 7.67
CA LEU A 667 13.07 6.70 6.43
C LEU A 667 14.06 6.54 5.27
N LEU A 668 13.56 6.00 4.17
CA LEU A 668 14.29 5.92 2.91
C LEU A 668 13.64 6.87 1.91
N TYR A 669 14.41 7.83 1.42
CA TYR A 669 13.93 8.84 0.48
C TYR A 669 14.39 8.53 -0.94
N PHE A 670 13.46 8.64 -1.91
CA PHE A 670 13.73 8.46 -3.33
C PHE A 670 13.09 9.59 -4.14
N GLY A 671 13.87 10.20 -5.01
CA GLY A 671 13.41 11.24 -5.94
C GLY A 671 12.85 10.64 -7.22
N SER A 672 11.67 11.11 -7.63
CA SER A 672 11.00 10.70 -8.85
C SER A 672 10.62 11.90 -9.72
N VAL A 673 10.15 11.65 -10.94
CA VAL A 673 9.58 12.66 -11.82
C VAL A 673 8.32 13.29 -11.21
N GLY A 674 7.53 12.51 -10.47
CA GLY A 674 6.31 12.96 -9.80
C GLY A 674 6.52 13.66 -8.46
N GLY A 675 7.73 13.65 -7.90
CA GLY A 675 8.04 14.24 -6.59
C GLY A 675 8.98 13.40 -5.72
N LEU A 676 8.92 13.60 -4.41
CA LEU A 676 9.69 12.87 -3.41
C LEU A 676 8.86 11.73 -2.80
N VAL A 677 9.44 10.54 -2.74
CA VAL A 677 8.88 9.37 -2.06
C VAL A 677 9.67 9.10 -0.79
N ALA A 678 8.99 8.97 0.35
CA ALA A 678 9.56 8.56 1.63
C ALA A 678 8.93 7.23 2.08
N ILE A 679 9.75 6.26 2.48
CA ILE A 679 9.33 4.91 2.87
C ILE A 679 9.75 4.67 4.32
N GLU A 680 8.81 4.24 5.18
CA GLU A 680 9.11 3.73 6.51
C GLU A 680 9.47 2.24 6.42
N SER A 681 10.74 1.90 6.67
CA SER A 681 11.26 0.54 6.49
C SER A 681 10.95 -0.42 7.66
N ASN A 682 10.41 0.07 8.77
CA ASN A 682 10.26 -0.70 10.03
C ASN A 682 8.91 -1.44 10.18
N ARG A 683 7.98 -1.36 9.23
CA ARG A 683 6.78 -2.22 9.25
C ARG A 683 7.12 -3.57 8.61
N PRO A 684 6.89 -4.70 9.33
CA PRO A 684 7.05 -6.01 8.71
C PRO A 684 6.11 -6.08 7.50
N ALA A 685 6.65 -6.43 6.34
CA ALA A 685 5.83 -6.75 5.17
C ALA A 685 4.89 -7.88 5.59
N ALA A 686 3.56 -7.66 5.52
CA ALA A 686 2.60 -8.72 5.69
C ALA A 686 2.96 -9.80 4.66
N SER A 687 3.27 -11.00 5.14
CA SER A 687 3.57 -12.12 4.25
C SER A 687 2.34 -12.35 3.37
N LEU A 688 2.45 -12.07 2.08
CA LEU A 688 1.46 -12.52 1.13
C LEU A 688 1.31 -14.04 1.33
N PRO A 689 0.11 -14.58 1.53
CA PRO A 689 -0.08 -16.00 1.49
C PRO A 689 0.44 -16.47 0.13
N ALA A 690 1.46 -17.32 0.16
CA ALA A 690 2.01 -17.91 -1.06
C ALA A 690 0.84 -18.50 -1.84
N ALA A 691 0.58 -18.00 -3.04
CA ALA A 691 -0.38 -18.61 -3.94
C ALA A 691 0.02 -20.07 -4.07
N LYS A 692 -0.82 -20.97 -3.58
CA LYS A 692 -0.60 -22.40 -3.80
C LYS A 692 -0.80 -22.66 -5.27
N VAL A 693 0.30 -22.56 -6.02
CA VAL A 693 0.37 -23.06 -7.39
C VAL A 693 0.14 -24.57 -7.30
N ARG A 694 -0.97 -25.04 -7.87
CA ARG A 694 -1.18 -26.42 -8.24
C ARG A 694 -1.28 -26.53 -9.74
#